data_72dfb2c55410c6f7b1bd50fd516d81aa
#
_entry.id   72dfb2c55410c6f7b1bd50fd516d81aa
#
_cell.length_a   1.000
_cell.length_b   1.000
_cell.length_c   1.000
_cell.angle_alpha   90.00
_cell.angle_beta   90.00
_cell.angle_gamma   90.00
#
_symmetry.space_group_name_H-M   'P 1'
#
loop_
_entity.id
_entity.type
_entity.pdbx_description
1 polymer ?
#
loop_
_entity_poly.entity_id
_entity_poly.type
_entity_poly.pdbx_seq_one_letter_code
_entity_poly.pdbx_strand_id
1 'polypeptide(L)'
;MVFSLKLKNLIQPTYQSENLVKEFYEPVLSEATIYRRVSAYFSSEGLGLYSKGLDKLFGNNGFAQFIISTDISEEDFKKIQEGYALKNSLVDLPAQLRQTILNDQTKESLGNLAFMIASNHAEVKFAVIPRGRGIFHDKFGLIDSDDETVFFNGSVNETRNGLEYNYESISVDVSWDSSTNVQTRILANKNRFDRLWKNEEKDILTIDATKIVYDEIKKYQQYSTINKVKENQSDNNIYFYLKSGNIIVRQDNSSIQITSSDRKLKPGSDLSNKYFEDDNSTIKSEFSYMDINYIIKETRKRCDRKNIIVKVSEEVQEYLKSSQYSIEQYRKLGIYLKSPEQYTIHREQEKFEEFVSVVSSEVVRPFKKLQLEAAFYEYRMARAANFSVPGSGKTAMILAVFAFLNSSKVESEHVDNLLVICPINAFNSWKEEFKQVFGNKKQLEVIDCQSSNNFAFDLSLNWETSNLVLVNYESLKKHKDKLQELLSIKTMIVFDEVHRIKNPFGIRAQAALELVKNSRFKFVLTGTPIPNSYQDIYNFLHLLYANEYNSFFRWSLDELKNPSVRKIEEINKALIPFFWRLNKDDLGVPKPDPDNFLVVEPSEEQKQLAQSIYYNESSSLARLIRLIQASTNPELINKRIEYKDMWFADDNDKDDAVEISEEIFNNRLQIVSDSGIREAKGYDEYDFSSMISPKFEKGIDKIQELISEGKKVIVWAIFVDTMKKIQNRLDQVGVKSNLVYGGTDVSDRQNLINDFRFGNTMVMISNPQTLGESVSLHKEVHDALYFEYNFNLTFMLQSRDRIHRLGLEDNQYTRYYYLQTRCEPDDSGNPGYIDQQIYKKLETKANIMHNAIDNNILSPEFSQNEIDEAISIIDEERNRILKNTN
;
A
#
# COMPACT_ATOMS: atom_id res chain seq x y z
N MET A 1 35.35 30.07 -28.18
CA MET A 1 34.52 29.73 -29.34
C MET A 1 33.30 30.64 -29.32
N VAL A 2 32.91 31.24 -30.44
CA VAL A 2 31.65 31.98 -30.59
C VAL A 2 30.55 30.97 -30.97
N PHE A 3 29.30 31.30 -30.66
CA PHE A 3 28.17 30.46 -31.07
C PHE A 3 28.11 30.31 -32.60
N SER A 4 27.87 29.07 -33.05
CA SER A 4 27.82 28.79 -34.49
C SER A 4 26.67 29.53 -35.18
N LEU A 5 26.85 29.86 -36.47
CA LEU A 5 25.82 30.52 -37.27
C LEU A 5 24.53 29.66 -37.33
N LYS A 6 24.67 28.33 -37.26
CA LYS A 6 23.57 27.39 -37.23
C LYS A 6 22.75 27.54 -35.94
N LEU A 7 23.39 27.60 -34.78
CA LEU A 7 22.73 27.80 -33.50
C LEU A 7 22.05 29.16 -33.42
N LYS A 8 22.75 30.24 -33.88
CA LYS A 8 22.20 31.58 -33.90
C LYS A 8 20.89 31.69 -34.69
N ASN A 9 20.76 30.93 -35.77
CA ASN A 9 19.53 30.89 -36.59
C ASN A 9 18.43 30.00 -35.99
N LEU A 10 18.73 29.13 -35.03
CA LEU A 10 17.79 28.25 -34.40
C LEU A 10 17.18 28.82 -33.12
N ILE A 11 17.87 29.76 -32.45
CA ILE A 11 17.39 30.33 -31.19
C ILE A 11 16.12 31.14 -31.43
N GLN A 12 15.06 30.78 -30.69
CA GLN A 12 13.77 31.48 -30.71
C GLN A 12 13.71 32.54 -29.57
N PRO A 13 12.91 33.60 -29.73
CA PRO A 13 12.75 34.63 -28.68
C PRO A 13 11.98 34.08 -27.43
N THR A 14 11.28 33.00 -27.56
CA THR A 14 10.52 32.36 -26.45
C THR A 14 10.49 30.86 -26.58
N TYR A 15 10.50 30.15 -25.44
CA TYR A 15 10.31 28.71 -25.36
C TYR A 15 9.33 28.37 -24.26
N GLN A 16 8.59 27.27 -24.44
CA GLN A 16 7.70 26.68 -23.47
C GLN A 16 8.29 25.35 -22.93
N SER A 17 7.85 24.89 -21.77
CA SER A 17 8.39 23.69 -21.09
C SER A 17 8.52 22.48 -21.99
N GLU A 18 7.56 22.28 -22.90
CA GLU A 18 7.49 21.11 -23.78
C GLU A 18 8.74 20.96 -24.69
N ASN A 19 9.34 22.08 -25.10
CA ASN A 19 10.47 22.08 -26.01
C ASN A 19 11.77 22.62 -25.40
N LEU A 20 11.70 23.18 -24.21
CA LEU A 20 12.76 23.94 -23.57
C LEU A 20 14.08 23.17 -23.45
N VAL A 21 14.04 21.91 -23.03
CA VAL A 21 15.24 21.10 -22.83
C VAL A 21 15.95 20.82 -24.16
N LYS A 22 15.22 20.30 -25.14
CA LYS A 22 15.78 19.83 -26.41
C LYS A 22 16.12 20.93 -27.40
N GLU A 23 15.32 22.00 -27.39
CA GLU A 23 15.46 23.08 -28.39
C GLU A 23 16.24 24.27 -27.87
N PHE A 24 16.38 24.45 -26.54
CA PHE A 24 17.12 25.54 -25.95
C PHE A 24 18.31 25.09 -25.08
N TYR A 25 18.10 24.38 -23.95
CA TYR A 25 19.20 24.08 -23.03
C TYR A 25 20.28 23.19 -23.66
N GLU A 26 19.93 22.07 -24.26
CA GLU A 26 20.90 21.15 -24.83
C GLU A 26 21.72 21.81 -25.97
N PRO A 27 21.12 22.46 -26.98
CA PRO A 27 21.87 23.08 -28.05
C PRO A 27 22.75 24.24 -27.59
N VAL A 28 22.22 25.17 -26.78
CA VAL A 28 22.95 26.37 -26.36
C VAL A 28 24.10 26.01 -25.44
N LEU A 29 23.90 25.15 -24.46
CA LEU A 29 24.95 24.69 -23.54
C LEU A 29 26.04 23.88 -24.28
N SER A 30 25.71 23.21 -25.38
CA SER A 30 26.68 22.41 -26.15
C SER A 30 27.79 23.27 -26.80
N GLU A 31 27.53 24.57 -27.03
CA GLU A 31 28.48 25.51 -27.63
C GLU A 31 28.97 26.58 -26.64
N ALA A 32 28.56 26.46 -25.36
CA ALA A 32 28.89 27.44 -24.34
C ALA A 32 30.21 27.15 -23.62
N THR A 33 30.74 28.18 -22.94
CA THR A 33 31.90 28.11 -22.04
C THR A 33 31.55 28.51 -20.62
N ILE A 34 30.52 29.33 -20.40
CA ILE A 34 30.05 29.72 -19.07
C ILE A 34 28.54 29.63 -19.00
N TYR A 35 28.04 29.00 -17.93
CA TYR A 35 26.60 28.97 -17.61
C TYR A 35 26.38 29.55 -16.23
N ARG A 36 25.60 30.64 -16.16
CA ARG A 36 25.22 31.33 -14.93
C ARG A 36 23.70 31.23 -14.74
N ARG A 37 23.26 30.69 -13.60
CA ARG A 37 21.84 30.47 -13.33
C ARG A 37 21.41 30.98 -11.97
N VAL A 38 20.35 31.78 -11.94
CA VAL A 38 19.60 32.16 -10.75
C VAL A 38 18.27 31.41 -10.75
N SER A 39 17.94 30.66 -9.71
CA SER A 39 16.70 29.90 -9.63
C SER A 39 16.12 29.92 -8.23
N ALA A 40 14.81 30.15 -8.11
CA ALA A 40 14.11 30.13 -6.84
C ALA A 40 14.02 28.74 -6.25
N TYR A 41 13.81 27.73 -7.10
CA TYR A 41 13.81 26.33 -6.73
C TYR A 41 14.79 25.57 -7.60
N PHE A 42 15.52 24.68 -6.98
CA PHE A 42 16.58 23.92 -7.61
C PHE A 42 16.49 22.45 -7.23
N SER A 43 16.62 21.57 -8.22
CA SER A 43 16.79 20.16 -7.97
C SER A 43 17.83 19.56 -8.90
N SER A 44 18.59 18.60 -8.41
CA SER A 44 19.51 17.82 -9.23
C SER A 44 18.81 17.07 -10.36
N GLU A 45 17.55 16.72 -10.17
CA GLU A 45 16.69 16.09 -11.16
C GLU A 45 16.43 17.03 -12.36
N GLY A 46 16.30 18.35 -12.11
CA GLY A 46 16.22 19.35 -13.16
C GLY A 46 17.48 19.41 -14.03
N LEU A 47 18.67 19.40 -13.43
CA LEU A 47 19.94 19.33 -14.16
C LEU A 47 20.07 18.05 -15.01
N GLY A 48 19.51 16.92 -14.53
CA GLY A 48 19.52 15.67 -15.25
C GLY A 48 18.83 15.70 -16.60
N LEU A 49 17.81 16.54 -16.74
CA LEU A 49 17.01 16.63 -17.96
C LEU A 49 17.82 17.18 -19.16
N TYR A 50 18.77 18.07 -18.90
CA TYR A 50 19.66 18.64 -19.94
C TYR A 50 21.14 18.29 -19.73
N SER A 51 21.39 17.15 -19.10
CA SER A 51 22.75 16.65 -18.82
C SER A 51 23.64 16.56 -20.04
N LYS A 52 23.09 16.25 -21.24
CA LYS A 52 23.84 16.23 -22.49
C LYS A 52 24.42 17.59 -22.87
N GLY A 53 23.68 18.67 -22.58
CA GLY A 53 24.16 20.04 -22.79
C GLY A 53 25.28 20.38 -21.81
N LEU A 54 25.13 20.00 -20.54
CA LEU A 54 26.14 20.17 -19.51
C LEU A 54 27.41 19.35 -19.80
N ASP A 55 27.29 18.11 -20.24
CA ASP A 55 28.42 17.27 -20.63
C ASP A 55 29.27 17.94 -21.74
N LYS A 56 28.61 18.59 -22.70
CA LYS A 56 29.30 19.34 -23.76
C LYS A 56 29.94 20.62 -23.25
N LEU A 57 29.25 21.39 -22.41
CA LEU A 57 29.81 22.55 -21.73
C LEU A 57 31.13 22.22 -21.04
N PHE A 58 31.18 21.12 -20.28
CA PHE A 58 32.38 20.70 -19.58
C PHE A 58 33.42 20.10 -20.50
N GLY A 59 33.03 19.41 -21.56
CA GLY A 59 33.91 18.97 -22.65
C GLY A 59 34.59 20.16 -23.34
N ASN A 60 33.96 21.33 -23.37
CA ASN A 60 34.53 22.60 -23.83
C ASN A 60 35.38 23.32 -22.77
N ASN A 61 35.70 22.66 -21.66
CA ASN A 61 36.37 23.24 -20.49
C ASN A 61 35.60 24.40 -19.85
N GLY A 62 34.27 24.36 -19.97
CA GLY A 62 33.37 25.37 -19.46
C GLY A 62 33.09 25.27 -17.96
N PHE A 63 32.40 26.30 -17.41
CA PHE A 63 32.13 26.47 -15.99
C PHE A 63 30.67 26.89 -15.74
N ALA A 64 30.07 26.35 -14.66
CA ALA A 64 28.71 26.70 -14.25
C ALA A 64 28.66 27.38 -12.88
N GLN A 65 27.82 28.41 -12.76
CA GLN A 65 27.58 29.16 -11.51
C GLN A 65 26.09 29.18 -11.20
N PHE A 66 25.71 28.68 -10.05
CA PHE A 66 24.34 28.60 -9.60
C PHE A 66 24.11 29.47 -8.35
N ILE A 67 23.12 30.35 -8.40
CA ILE A 67 22.57 31.03 -7.23
C ILE A 67 21.16 30.51 -7.02
N ILE A 68 20.94 29.85 -5.89
CA ILE A 68 19.69 29.16 -5.57
C ILE A 68 19.12 29.68 -4.26
N SER A 69 17.79 29.70 -4.16
CA SER A 69 17.12 29.98 -2.90
C SER A 69 17.20 28.77 -1.97
N THR A 70 17.18 29.03 -0.68
CA THR A 70 16.93 28.00 0.32
C THR A 70 15.47 28.07 0.72
N ASP A 71 14.71 27.04 0.53
CA ASP A 71 13.32 26.93 1.04
C ASP A 71 13.38 26.58 2.54
N ILE A 72 13.63 27.61 3.34
CA ILE A 72 13.89 27.48 4.79
C ILE A 72 12.68 27.99 5.55
N SER A 73 12.25 27.23 6.60
CA SER A 73 11.17 27.61 7.49
C SER A 73 11.48 28.93 8.24
N GLU A 74 10.44 29.66 8.67
CA GLU A 74 10.60 30.90 9.45
C GLU A 74 11.41 30.69 10.74
N GLU A 75 11.32 29.49 11.31
CA GLU A 75 12.07 29.06 12.50
C GLU A 75 13.58 28.85 12.21
N ASP A 76 13.89 28.23 11.08
CA ASP A 76 15.28 28.05 10.63
C ASP A 76 15.90 29.39 10.21
N PHE A 77 15.08 30.31 9.67
CA PHE A 77 15.52 31.66 9.35
C PHE A 77 15.93 32.48 10.61
N LYS A 78 15.18 32.35 11.74
CA LYS A 78 15.57 32.96 13.02
C LYS A 78 16.88 32.40 13.53
N LYS A 79 17.09 31.08 13.42
CA LYS A 79 18.35 30.42 13.78
C LYS A 79 19.52 30.92 12.93
N ILE A 80 19.29 31.21 11.66
CA ILE A 80 20.27 31.83 10.77
C ILE A 80 20.65 33.23 11.25
N GLN A 81 19.67 34.05 11.66
CA GLN A 81 19.92 35.40 12.19
C GLN A 81 20.77 35.38 13.49
N GLU A 82 20.64 34.39 14.30
CA GLU A 82 21.42 34.21 15.53
C GLU A 82 22.82 33.63 15.28
N GLY A 83 23.22 33.45 14.04
CA GLY A 83 24.58 33.00 13.68
C GLY A 83 24.86 31.52 13.89
N TYR A 84 23.94 30.79 14.55
CA TYR A 84 24.11 29.37 14.86
C TYR A 84 23.48 28.41 13.82
N ALA A 85 22.46 28.85 13.14
CA ALA A 85 21.63 27.98 12.33
C ALA A 85 22.10 27.82 10.88
N LEU A 86 22.98 28.70 10.41
CA LEU A 86 23.53 28.56 9.07
C LEU A 86 24.16 27.18 8.84
N LYS A 87 24.85 26.66 9.88
CA LYS A 87 25.46 25.33 9.84
C LYS A 87 24.45 24.18 9.80
N ASN A 88 23.31 24.35 10.48
CA ASN A 88 22.25 23.32 10.54
C ASN A 88 21.32 23.35 9.33
N SER A 89 20.96 24.51 8.81
CA SER A 89 20.13 24.62 7.58
C SER A 89 20.87 24.12 6.34
N LEU A 90 22.18 24.29 6.28
CA LEU A 90 23.02 23.74 5.21
C LEU A 90 23.27 22.25 5.36
N VAL A 91 23.14 21.70 6.59
CA VAL A 91 23.18 20.25 6.86
C VAL A 91 21.88 19.57 6.45
N ASP A 92 20.75 20.26 6.52
CA ASP A 92 19.44 19.70 6.14
C ASP A 92 19.26 19.66 4.61
N LEU A 93 19.91 20.53 3.84
CA LEU A 93 19.86 20.50 2.37
C LEU A 93 20.32 19.16 1.76
N PRO A 94 21.41 18.52 2.21
CA PRO A 94 21.76 17.18 1.77
C PRO A 94 20.74 16.10 2.09
N ALA A 95 19.99 16.23 3.17
CA ALA A 95 18.92 15.28 3.52
C ALA A 95 17.72 15.42 2.58
N GLN A 96 17.31 16.63 2.20
CA GLN A 96 16.29 16.87 1.17
C GLN A 96 16.75 16.40 -0.22
N LEU A 97 18.00 16.64 -0.57
CA LEU A 97 18.64 16.06 -1.76
C LEU A 97 18.66 14.52 -1.68
N ARG A 98 18.85 13.92 -0.51
CA ARG A 98 18.79 12.45 -0.31
C ARG A 98 17.38 11.87 -0.54
N GLN A 99 16.32 12.57 -0.18
CA GLN A 99 14.93 12.09 -0.37
C GLN A 99 14.47 12.15 -1.83
N THR A 100 15.05 13.04 -2.64
CA THR A 100 14.76 13.14 -4.08
C THR A 100 15.47 12.05 -4.91
N ILE A 101 16.36 11.27 -4.29
CA ILE A 101 17.27 10.31 -4.96
C ILE A 101 16.63 8.92 -5.00
N LEU A 102 15.75 8.68 -5.91
CA LEU A 102 15.25 7.32 -6.13
C LEU A 102 15.13 6.94 -7.62
N ASN A 103 15.63 7.78 -8.50
CA ASN A 103 15.61 7.59 -9.95
C ASN A 103 17.04 7.54 -10.47
N ASP A 104 17.36 6.65 -11.42
CA ASP A 104 18.69 6.56 -11.99
C ASP A 104 19.10 7.85 -12.72
N GLN A 105 18.15 8.56 -13.36
CA GLN A 105 18.41 9.89 -13.91
C GLN A 105 18.72 10.94 -12.83
N THR A 106 18.06 10.85 -11.68
CA THR A 106 18.35 11.70 -10.53
C THR A 106 19.72 11.38 -9.92
N LYS A 107 20.09 10.10 -9.89
CA LYS A 107 21.43 9.66 -9.47
C LYS A 107 22.51 10.14 -10.43
N GLU A 108 22.27 10.04 -11.73
CA GLU A 108 23.17 10.56 -12.76
C GLU A 108 23.32 12.06 -12.65
N SER A 109 22.24 12.83 -12.42
CA SER A 109 22.30 14.29 -12.29
C SER A 109 23.01 14.74 -11.02
N LEU A 110 22.82 14.04 -9.89
CA LEU A 110 23.59 14.29 -8.67
C LEU A 110 25.06 13.90 -8.84
N GLY A 111 25.32 12.80 -9.54
CA GLY A 111 26.65 12.38 -9.95
C GLY A 111 27.36 13.45 -10.79
N ASN A 112 26.67 13.97 -11.78
CA ASN A 112 27.19 15.02 -12.65
C ASN A 112 27.48 16.30 -11.88
N LEU A 113 26.55 16.81 -11.05
CA LEU A 113 26.79 18.01 -10.24
C LEU A 113 27.96 17.81 -9.28
N ALA A 114 28.04 16.64 -8.62
CA ALA A 114 29.14 16.32 -7.73
C ALA A 114 30.48 16.29 -8.45
N PHE A 115 30.50 15.70 -9.62
CA PHE A 115 31.68 15.68 -10.49
C PHE A 115 32.09 17.09 -10.93
N MET A 116 31.11 17.90 -11.38
CA MET A 116 31.34 19.28 -11.79
C MET A 116 31.96 20.11 -10.67
N ILE A 117 31.46 20.01 -9.46
CA ILE A 117 31.99 20.72 -8.29
C ILE A 117 33.36 20.16 -7.91
N ALA A 118 33.50 18.84 -7.88
CA ALA A 118 34.75 18.17 -7.52
C ALA A 118 35.89 18.45 -8.53
N SER A 119 35.52 18.56 -9.81
CA SER A 119 36.45 18.89 -10.90
C SER A 119 36.65 20.40 -11.11
N ASN A 120 36.09 21.24 -10.24
CA ASN A 120 36.15 22.69 -10.31
C ASN A 120 35.51 23.29 -11.57
N HIS A 121 34.44 22.61 -12.09
CA HIS A 121 33.65 23.09 -13.20
C HIS A 121 32.29 23.71 -12.79
N ALA A 122 31.96 23.70 -11.50
CA ALA A 122 30.74 24.34 -10.99
C ALA A 122 30.94 24.92 -9.59
N GLU A 123 30.25 26.02 -9.32
CA GLU A 123 30.07 26.61 -7.99
C GLU A 123 28.60 26.92 -7.71
N VAL A 124 28.23 26.76 -6.44
CA VAL A 124 26.85 27.01 -5.97
C VAL A 124 26.88 27.98 -4.80
N LYS A 125 26.02 28.99 -4.85
CA LYS A 125 25.76 29.93 -3.76
C LYS A 125 24.30 29.96 -3.41
N PHE A 126 23.99 30.23 -2.14
CA PHE A 126 22.63 30.33 -1.64
C PHE A 126 22.25 31.80 -1.45
N ALA A 127 21.12 32.20 -2.02
CA ALA A 127 20.56 33.52 -1.85
C ALA A 127 19.49 33.54 -0.75
N VAL A 128 19.65 34.45 0.20
CA VAL A 128 18.76 34.59 1.38
C VAL A 128 18.34 36.07 1.48
N ILE A 129 17.09 36.33 1.84
CA ILE A 129 16.60 37.68 2.17
C ILE A 129 16.69 37.89 3.69
N PRO A 130 17.65 38.67 4.22
CA PRO A 130 17.92 38.78 5.66
C PRO A 130 16.81 39.45 6.47
N ARG A 131 15.97 40.27 5.84
CA ARG A 131 14.94 41.07 6.52
C ARG A 131 13.54 40.66 6.11
N GLY A 132 13.01 39.64 6.74
CA GLY A 132 11.62 39.42 6.90
C GLY A 132 10.90 38.53 5.94
N ARG A 133 9.77 38.89 5.47
CA ARG A 133 8.69 38.07 4.94
C ARG A 133 8.77 37.98 3.40
N GLY A 134 9.82 37.35 2.87
CA GLY A 134 9.91 37.12 1.44
C GLY A 134 10.80 35.94 1.08
N ILE A 135 10.46 35.27 -0.03
CA ILE A 135 11.28 34.20 -0.60
C ILE A 135 12.08 34.83 -1.75
N PHE A 136 13.37 34.48 -1.87
CA PHE A 136 14.14 34.77 -3.05
C PHE A 136 13.54 33.99 -4.24
N HIS A 137 12.83 34.67 -5.13
CA HIS A 137 12.01 34.06 -6.17
C HIS A 137 12.39 34.47 -7.60
N ASP A 138 13.65 34.79 -7.77
CA ASP A 138 14.16 35.24 -9.07
C ASP A 138 14.59 34.05 -9.96
N LYS A 139 14.41 34.20 -11.28
CA LYS A 139 14.66 33.16 -12.25
C LYS A 139 15.17 33.71 -13.54
N PHE A 140 16.49 33.71 -13.72
CA PHE A 140 17.12 34.05 -14.99
C PHE A 140 18.42 33.28 -15.18
N GLY A 141 18.90 33.23 -16.41
CA GLY A 141 20.19 32.64 -16.75
C GLY A 141 20.93 33.37 -17.83
N LEU A 142 22.22 33.21 -17.85
CA LEU A 142 23.16 33.72 -18.84
C LEU A 142 24.04 32.59 -19.30
N ILE A 143 24.11 32.39 -20.62
CA ILE A 143 24.96 31.36 -21.23
C ILE A 143 25.92 32.10 -22.17
N ASP A 144 27.21 32.03 -21.87
CA ASP A 144 28.25 32.74 -22.59
C ASP A 144 29.13 31.80 -23.42
N SER A 145 29.51 32.26 -24.58
CA SER A 145 30.56 31.66 -25.43
C SER A 145 31.47 32.78 -25.94
N ASP A 146 32.68 32.88 -25.39
CA ASP A 146 33.58 34.05 -25.53
C ASP A 146 32.85 35.39 -25.23
N ASP A 147 32.77 36.33 -26.20
CA ASP A 147 32.12 37.63 -26.03
C ASP A 147 30.62 37.58 -26.28
N GLU A 148 30.06 36.47 -26.70
CA GLU A 148 28.62 36.33 -26.99
C GLU A 148 27.84 35.78 -25.83
N THR A 149 26.62 36.26 -25.64
CA THR A 149 25.74 35.92 -24.53
C THR A 149 24.33 35.64 -25.01
N VAL A 150 23.77 34.54 -24.49
CA VAL A 150 22.34 34.24 -24.50
C VAL A 150 21.81 34.46 -23.07
N PHE A 151 20.95 35.47 -22.92
CA PHE A 151 20.24 35.73 -21.67
C PHE A 151 18.82 35.15 -21.76
N PHE A 152 18.34 34.59 -20.68
CA PHE A 152 16.94 34.13 -20.59
C PHE A 152 16.36 34.37 -19.21
N ASN A 153 15.06 34.67 -19.18
CA ASN A 153 14.30 34.82 -17.95
C ASN A 153 12.86 34.34 -18.15
N GLY A 154 12.19 33.96 -17.05
CA GLY A 154 10.82 33.48 -17.13
C GLY A 154 10.35 32.85 -15.85
N SER A 155 9.33 32.01 -15.92
CA SER A 155 8.75 31.34 -14.76
C SER A 155 9.50 30.06 -14.36
N VAL A 156 10.32 29.51 -15.23
CA VAL A 156 10.98 28.21 -15.11
C VAL A 156 11.98 28.13 -13.96
N ASN A 157 11.79 27.18 -13.06
CA ASN A 157 12.75 26.79 -12.04
C ASN A 157 13.62 25.63 -12.52
N GLU A 158 14.83 25.48 -11.92
CA GLU A 158 15.71 24.33 -12.15
C GLU A 158 15.20 23.09 -11.38
N THR A 159 13.97 22.70 -11.63
CA THR A 159 13.33 21.52 -11.07
C THR A 159 12.70 20.71 -12.19
N ARG A 160 12.55 19.40 -11.98
CA ARG A 160 11.84 18.56 -12.95
C ARG A 160 10.43 19.07 -13.26
N ASN A 161 9.71 19.47 -12.22
CA ASN A 161 8.37 20.02 -12.39
C ASN A 161 8.37 21.30 -13.25
N GLY A 162 9.37 22.18 -13.09
CA GLY A 162 9.49 23.41 -13.88
C GLY A 162 9.87 23.16 -15.33
N LEU A 163 10.68 22.13 -15.60
CA LEU A 163 11.23 21.84 -16.93
C LEU A 163 10.40 20.83 -17.75
N GLU A 164 9.59 19.97 -17.10
CA GLU A 164 8.90 18.86 -17.77
C GLU A 164 7.38 18.85 -17.55
N TYR A 165 6.88 19.25 -16.37
CA TYR A 165 5.47 19.06 -16.02
C TYR A 165 4.64 20.33 -15.90
N ASN A 166 5.22 21.45 -15.48
CA ASN A 166 4.51 22.70 -15.38
C ASN A 166 4.42 23.38 -16.75
N TYR A 167 3.35 24.13 -16.97
CA TYR A 167 3.27 25.02 -18.11
C TYR A 167 4.05 26.30 -17.81
N GLU A 168 5.32 26.32 -18.19
CA GLU A 168 6.28 27.39 -17.93
C GLU A 168 6.82 27.96 -19.26
N SER A 169 7.33 29.17 -19.23
CA SER A 169 7.93 29.78 -20.39
C SER A 169 9.13 30.62 -20.02
N ILE A 170 10.05 30.78 -21.01
CA ILE A 170 11.15 31.71 -20.94
C ILE A 170 11.13 32.66 -22.14
N SER A 171 11.62 33.87 -21.92
CA SER A 171 11.98 34.81 -22.95
C SER A 171 13.49 34.83 -23.11
N VAL A 172 13.98 34.93 -24.34
CA VAL A 172 15.40 34.85 -24.67
C VAL A 172 15.85 36.10 -25.41
N ASP A 173 16.93 36.71 -24.94
CA ASP A 173 17.64 37.80 -25.58
C ASP A 173 19.06 37.33 -25.97
N VAL A 174 19.55 37.76 -27.10
CA VAL A 174 20.86 37.38 -27.64
C VAL A 174 21.74 38.59 -27.90
N SER A 175 23.05 38.51 -27.61
CA SER A 175 23.98 39.63 -27.72
C SER A 175 24.27 40.08 -29.14
N TRP A 176 23.95 39.24 -30.14
CA TRP A 176 24.06 39.61 -31.56
C TRP A 176 22.79 40.29 -32.13
N ASP A 177 21.77 40.53 -31.31
CA ASP A 177 20.66 41.39 -31.66
C ASP A 177 21.12 42.88 -31.66
N SER A 178 20.84 43.62 -32.73
CA SER A 178 21.25 45.00 -32.86
C SER A 178 20.42 45.99 -32.02
N SER A 179 19.36 45.56 -31.37
CA SER A 179 18.49 46.38 -30.53
C SER A 179 19.20 46.86 -29.26
N THR A 180 19.28 48.19 -29.09
CA THR A 180 19.87 48.83 -27.91
C THR A 180 19.18 48.36 -26.62
N ASN A 181 17.86 48.13 -26.64
CA ASN A 181 17.11 47.65 -25.47
C ASN A 181 17.52 46.24 -25.07
N VAL A 182 17.76 45.35 -26.03
CA VAL A 182 18.23 44.00 -25.80
C VAL A 182 19.63 44.03 -25.19
N GLN A 183 20.55 44.79 -25.78
CA GLN A 183 21.93 44.95 -25.27
C GLN A 183 21.97 45.50 -23.85
N THR A 184 21.15 46.53 -23.57
CA THR A 184 21.04 47.10 -22.22
C THR A 184 20.50 46.11 -21.20
N ARG A 185 19.51 45.29 -21.58
CA ARG A 185 18.92 44.26 -20.69
C ARG A 185 19.91 43.15 -20.37
N ILE A 186 20.65 42.67 -21.35
CA ILE A 186 21.71 41.67 -21.15
C ILE A 186 22.77 42.20 -20.19
N LEU A 187 23.29 43.43 -20.45
CA LEU A 187 24.31 44.05 -19.61
C LEU A 187 23.81 44.27 -18.16
N ALA A 188 22.58 44.75 -17.99
CA ALA A 188 21.98 44.95 -16.67
C ALA A 188 21.90 43.64 -15.87
N ASN A 189 21.52 42.53 -16.51
CA ASN A 189 21.41 41.22 -15.86
C ASN A 189 22.78 40.54 -15.63
N LYS A 190 23.78 40.78 -16.50
CA LYS A 190 25.17 40.41 -16.21
C LYS A 190 25.66 41.10 -14.93
N ASN A 191 25.53 42.41 -14.87
CA ASN A 191 25.94 43.18 -13.70
C ASN A 191 25.14 42.79 -12.45
N ARG A 192 23.87 42.44 -12.59
CA ARG A 192 23.05 41.94 -11.49
C ARG A 192 23.52 40.58 -10.98
N PHE A 193 23.82 39.63 -11.89
CA PHE A 193 24.39 38.34 -11.49
C PHE A 193 25.72 38.54 -10.76
N ASP A 194 26.59 39.41 -11.24
CA ASP A 194 27.89 39.70 -10.62
C ASP A 194 27.74 40.28 -9.21
N ARG A 195 26.76 41.22 -9.00
CA ARG A 195 26.48 41.74 -7.65
C ARG A 195 25.93 40.65 -6.70
N LEU A 196 25.01 39.81 -7.18
CA LEU A 196 24.50 38.67 -6.43
C LEU A 196 25.65 37.72 -6.09
N TRP A 197 26.49 37.38 -7.05
CA TRP A 197 27.59 36.46 -6.88
C TRP A 197 28.65 36.97 -5.88
N LYS A 198 28.92 38.26 -5.88
CA LYS A 198 29.85 38.90 -4.95
C LYS A 198 29.23 39.29 -3.63
N ASN A 199 27.97 38.99 -3.41
CA ASN A 199 27.21 39.40 -2.22
C ASN A 199 27.13 40.96 -2.06
N GLU A 200 26.99 41.65 -3.13
CA GLU A 200 26.90 43.13 -3.22
C GLU A 200 25.45 43.59 -3.57
N GLU A 201 24.51 42.68 -3.76
CA GLU A 201 23.13 43.02 -4.05
C GLU A 201 22.40 43.48 -2.77
N LYS A 202 21.70 44.62 -2.87
CA LYS A 202 21.01 45.17 -1.71
C LYS A 202 19.88 44.27 -1.25
N ASP A 203 19.78 44.09 0.07
CA ASP A 203 18.75 43.30 0.74
C ASP A 203 18.77 41.77 0.43
N ILE A 204 19.79 41.27 -0.22
CA ILE A 204 20.02 39.85 -0.49
C ILE A 204 21.39 39.45 0.04
N LEU A 205 21.44 38.43 0.84
CA LEU A 205 22.67 37.81 1.29
C LEU A 205 22.96 36.58 0.44
N THR A 206 24.11 36.55 -0.23
CA THR A 206 24.57 35.38 -0.96
C THR A 206 25.69 34.70 -0.24
N ILE A 207 25.53 33.39 0.06
CA ILE A 207 26.41 32.61 0.91
C ILE A 207 27.02 31.48 0.09
N ASP A 208 28.32 31.29 0.20
CA ASP A 208 29.03 30.19 -0.43
C ASP A 208 28.55 28.83 0.14
N ALA A 209 28.44 27.84 -0.69
CA ALA A 209 28.13 26.49 -0.27
C ALA A 209 29.24 25.97 0.66
N THR A 210 28.85 25.37 1.77
CA THR A 210 29.80 24.88 2.78
C THR A 210 30.51 23.62 2.29
N LYS A 211 31.67 23.30 2.91
CA LYS A 211 32.40 22.05 2.65
C LYS A 211 31.53 20.80 2.81
N ILE A 212 30.56 20.82 3.70
CA ILE A 212 29.64 19.67 3.93
C ILE A 212 28.75 19.44 2.70
N VAL A 213 28.25 20.49 2.08
CA VAL A 213 27.45 20.40 0.84
C VAL A 213 28.32 19.86 -0.30
N TYR A 214 29.53 20.37 -0.45
CA TYR A 214 30.48 19.90 -1.47
C TYR A 214 30.87 18.44 -1.25
N ASP A 215 31.14 18.03 0.00
CA ASP A 215 31.51 16.66 0.31
C ASP A 215 30.34 15.68 0.13
N GLU A 216 29.11 16.09 0.44
CA GLU A 216 27.92 15.27 0.14
C GLU A 216 27.70 15.13 -1.37
N ILE A 217 27.82 16.19 -2.15
CA ILE A 217 27.72 16.12 -3.60
C ILE A 217 28.83 15.26 -4.20
N LYS A 218 30.06 15.37 -3.68
CA LYS A 218 31.18 14.48 -4.09
C LYS A 218 30.91 13.00 -3.88
N LYS A 219 30.10 12.59 -2.88
CA LYS A 219 29.72 11.18 -2.69
C LYS A 219 28.92 10.60 -3.85
N TYR A 220 28.23 11.46 -4.60
CA TYR A 220 27.45 11.06 -5.78
C TYR A 220 28.23 11.15 -7.08
N GLN A 221 29.47 11.61 -7.06
CA GLN A 221 30.39 11.63 -8.22
C GLN A 221 30.54 10.25 -8.87
N GLN A 222 30.34 9.18 -8.11
CA GLN A 222 30.46 7.79 -8.58
C GLN A 222 29.35 7.38 -9.57
N TYR A 223 28.29 8.17 -9.70
CA TYR A 223 27.17 7.92 -10.61
C TYR A 223 27.22 8.75 -11.90
N SER A 224 28.33 9.48 -12.12
CA SER A 224 28.49 10.34 -13.29
C SER A 224 28.80 9.53 -14.54
N THR A 225 28.09 9.87 -15.63
CA THR A 225 28.40 9.36 -16.97
C THR A 225 29.57 10.12 -17.63
N ILE A 226 30.10 11.18 -17.01
CA ILE A 226 31.22 12.00 -17.49
C ILE A 226 32.55 11.31 -17.16
N ASN A 227 32.75 10.11 -17.60
CA ASN A 227 33.96 9.33 -17.31
C ASN A 227 35.00 9.38 -18.43
N LYS A 228 35.50 10.54 -18.79
CA LYS A 228 36.72 10.60 -19.66
C LYS A 228 37.63 11.77 -19.33
N VAL A 229 38.17 11.81 -18.12
CA VAL A 229 39.41 12.55 -17.87
C VAL A 229 40.38 11.62 -17.17
N LYS A 230 41.50 11.44 -17.80
CA LYS A 230 42.68 10.62 -17.56
C LYS A 230 42.80 10.01 -16.16
N GLU A 231 42.76 8.68 -16.16
CA GLU A 231 43.20 7.81 -15.06
C GLU A 231 44.63 8.09 -14.67
N ASN A 232 44.84 8.52 -13.45
CA ASN A 232 46.10 8.22 -12.76
C ASN A 232 45.89 6.89 -12.04
N GLN A 233 46.66 5.91 -12.47
CA GLN A 233 46.63 4.57 -11.97
C GLN A 233 46.88 4.54 -10.46
N SER A 234 45.92 4.08 -9.70
CA SER A 234 46.11 3.44 -8.40
C SER A 234 45.61 2.01 -8.49
N ASP A 235 46.45 1.04 -8.15
CA ASP A 235 46.20 -0.41 -8.27
C ASP A 235 45.21 -0.98 -7.26
N ASN A 236 44.27 -0.19 -6.76
CA ASN A 236 43.31 -0.56 -5.72
C ASN A 236 41.87 -0.46 -6.25
N ASN A 237 41.38 -1.50 -6.93
CA ASN A 237 40.04 -1.53 -7.48
C ASN A 237 39.27 -2.75 -6.99
N ILE A 238 37.94 -2.57 -6.85
CA ILE A 238 36.96 -3.63 -6.65
C ILE A 238 36.06 -3.67 -7.87
N TYR A 239 35.86 -4.87 -8.44
CA TYR A 239 35.06 -5.06 -9.65
C TYR A 239 33.85 -5.93 -9.36
N PHE A 240 32.65 -5.46 -9.79
CA PHE A 240 31.45 -6.26 -9.90
C PHE A 240 31.26 -6.63 -11.38
N TYR A 241 31.20 -7.92 -11.69
CA TYR A 241 31.02 -8.40 -13.06
C TYR A 241 30.17 -9.66 -13.12
N LEU A 242 29.54 -9.90 -14.27
CA LEU A 242 28.69 -11.07 -14.52
C LEU A 242 29.55 -12.19 -15.12
N LYS A 243 29.48 -13.40 -14.53
CA LYS A 243 30.11 -14.58 -15.06
C LYS A 243 29.20 -15.79 -14.91
N SER A 244 28.87 -16.43 -16.01
CA SER A 244 27.99 -17.61 -16.04
C SER A 244 26.64 -17.38 -15.33
N GLY A 245 26.07 -16.18 -15.47
CA GLY A 245 24.80 -15.81 -14.85
C GLY A 245 24.87 -15.35 -13.38
N ASN A 246 26.04 -15.45 -12.73
CA ASN A 246 26.25 -15.01 -11.35
C ASN A 246 27.05 -13.70 -11.31
N ILE A 247 26.72 -12.83 -10.36
CA ILE A 247 27.48 -11.59 -10.12
C ILE A 247 28.63 -11.91 -9.16
N ILE A 248 29.85 -11.66 -9.64
CA ILE A 248 31.09 -11.92 -8.92
C ILE A 248 31.75 -10.60 -8.53
N VAL A 249 32.31 -10.55 -7.34
CA VAL A 249 33.08 -9.43 -6.81
C VAL A 249 34.56 -9.81 -6.78
N ARG A 250 35.39 -9.10 -7.55
CA ARG A 250 36.83 -9.29 -7.58
C ARG A 250 37.53 -8.12 -6.90
N GLN A 251 38.52 -8.39 -6.10
CA GLN A 251 39.39 -7.43 -5.44
C GLN A 251 40.83 -7.57 -5.94
N ASP A 252 41.40 -6.48 -6.41
CA ASP A 252 42.81 -6.49 -6.91
C ASP A 252 43.81 -6.32 -5.77
N ASN A 253 43.41 -5.90 -4.56
CA ASN A 253 44.31 -5.76 -3.41
C ASN A 253 43.62 -6.17 -2.08
N SER A 254 44.41 -6.81 -1.20
CA SER A 254 43.98 -7.42 0.06
C SER A 254 43.71 -6.46 1.21
N SER A 255 43.82 -5.15 1.01
CA SER A 255 43.71 -4.13 2.08
C SER A 255 42.27 -3.89 2.60
N ILE A 256 41.27 -4.33 1.85
CA ILE A 256 39.85 -4.41 2.31
C ILE A 256 39.30 -5.74 1.81
N GLN A 257 38.89 -6.58 2.74
CA GLN A 257 38.01 -7.70 2.43
C GLN A 257 36.58 -7.24 2.62
N ILE A 258 35.80 -7.14 1.52
CA ILE A 258 34.36 -6.79 1.59
C ILE A 258 33.61 -7.80 2.46
N THR A 259 34.17 -9.00 2.52
CA THR A 259 33.60 -10.23 3.06
C THR A 259 34.26 -10.73 4.33
N SER A 260 35.30 -10.06 4.86
CA SER A 260 35.91 -10.51 6.12
C SER A 260 35.22 -9.85 7.34
N SER A 261 35.05 -10.67 8.36
CA SER A 261 34.71 -10.25 9.71
C SER A 261 35.83 -9.41 10.32
N ASP A 262 36.00 -8.17 9.90
CA ASP A 262 36.81 -7.23 10.63
C ASP A 262 36.06 -6.90 11.94
N ARG A 263 36.56 -7.47 13.06
CA ARG A 263 35.93 -7.36 14.41
C ARG A 263 35.78 -5.91 14.92
N LYS A 264 36.25 -4.92 14.15
CA LYS A 264 36.08 -3.50 14.42
C LYS A 264 34.80 -2.90 13.81
N LEU A 265 34.07 -3.65 12.97
CA LEU A 265 32.78 -3.27 12.47
C LEU A 265 31.71 -3.75 13.46
N LYS A 266 30.66 -2.94 13.69
CA LYS A 266 29.56 -3.30 14.62
C LYS A 266 28.99 -4.69 14.29
N PRO A 267 28.62 -5.51 15.29
CA PRO A 267 27.94 -6.77 15.07
C PRO A 267 26.70 -6.55 14.16
N GLY A 268 26.56 -7.33 13.09
CA GLY A 268 25.48 -7.19 12.11
C GLY A 268 25.83 -6.44 10.82
N SER A 269 27.05 -5.89 10.67
CA SER A 269 27.49 -5.21 9.43
C SER A 269 28.28 -6.12 8.47
N ASP A 270 28.34 -7.42 8.75
CA ASP A 270 29.02 -8.40 7.91
C ASP A 270 28.19 -8.74 6.69
N LEU A 271 28.70 -8.41 5.50
CA LEU A 271 28.06 -8.73 4.22
C LEU A 271 28.33 -10.19 3.79
N SER A 272 29.36 -10.85 4.34
CA SER A 272 29.86 -12.13 3.83
C SER A 272 28.85 -13.27 3.96
N ASN A 273 28.33 -13.50 5.16
CA ASN A 273 27.50 -14.69 5.42
C ASN A 273 26.07 -14.54 4.89
N LYS A 274 25.62 -13.30 4.72
CA LYS A 274 24.25 -13.04 4.26
C LYS A 274 24.14 -13.05 2.74
N TYR A 275 25.06 -12.42 2.04
CA TYR A 275 24.90 -12.08 0.63
C TYR A 275 25.81 -12.85 -0.32
N PHE A 276 26.88 -13.49 0.18
CA PHE A 276 27.86 -14.19 -0.65
C PHE A 276 27.83 -15.69 -0.42
N GLU A 277 28.16 -16.44 -1.45
CA GLU A 277 28.46 -17.89 -1.35
C GLU A 277 29.71 -18.14 -0.49
N ASP A 278 29.98 -19.39 -0.17
CA ASP A 278 31.14 -19.81 0.65
C ASP A 278 32.52 -19.37 0.08
N ASP A 279 32.55 -19.03 -1.20
CA ASP A 279 33.72 -18.48 -1.87
C ASP A 279 33.98 -17.00 -1.54
N ASN A 280 33.08 -16.36 -0.82
CA ASN A 280 33.12 -14.94 -0.43
C ASN A 280 33.33 -13.96 -1.61
N SER A 281 33.07 -14.39 -2.83
CA SER A 281 33.20 -13.57 -4.03
C SER A 281 31.96 -13.59 -4.92
N THR A 282 31.19 -14.65 -4.88
CA THR A 282 29.98 -14.83 -5.67
C THR A 282 28.75 -14.38 -4.87
N ILE A 283 27.97 -13.43 -5.39
CA ILE A 283 26.70 -13.05 -4.79
C ILE A 283 25.71 -14.20 -5.02
N LYS A 284 25.05 -14.64 -3.94
CA LYS A 284 24.07 -15.72 -4.01
C LYS A 284 22.98 -15.40 -5.02
N SER A 285 22.62 -16.36 -5.84
CA SER A 285 21.67 -16.23 -6.95
C SER A 285 20.26 -15.86 -6.50
N GLU A 286 19.93 -16.08 -5.22
CA GLU A 286 18.64 -15.73 -4.59
C GLU A 286 18.43 -14.22 -4.40
N PHE A 287 19.50 -13.40 -4.50
CA PHE A 287 19.41 -11.98 -4.24
C PHE A 287 18.91 -11.17 -5.44
N SER A 288 17.99 -10.26 -5.13
CA SER A 288 17.38 -9.36 -6.09
C SER A 288 18.38 -8.28 -6.58
N TYR A 289 18.02 -7.61 -7.68
CA TYR A 289 18.81 -6.47 -8.16
C TYR A 289 18.92 -5.36 -7.09
N MET A 290 17.96 -5.24 -6.18
CA MET A 290 18.03 -4.29 -5.06
C MET A 290 19.05 -4.67 -4.02
N ASP A 291 19.14 -5.96 -3.68
CA ASP A 291 20.17 -6.46 -2.78
C ASP A 291 21.54 -6.25 -3.40
N ILE A 292 21.67 -6.48 -4.70
CA ILE A 292 22.90 -6.23 -5.47
C ILE A 292 23.27 -4.75 -5.46
N ASN A 293 22.31 -3.85 -5.69
CA ASN A 293 22.52 -2.41 -5.57
C ASN A 293 22.90 -2.00 -4.15
N TYR A 294 22.28 -2.61 -3.13
CA TYR A 294 22.64 -2.38 -1.74
C TYR A 294 24.09 -2.84 -1.45
N ILE A 295 24.50 -4.03 -1.92
CA ILE A 295 25.85 -4.54 -1.77
C ILE A 295 26.85 -3.60 -2.46
N ILE A 296 26.58 -3.17 -3.69
CA ILE A 296 27.42 -2.21 -4.42
C ILE A 296 27.54 -0.89 -3.64
N LYS A 297 26.44 -0.37 -3.12
CA LYS A 297 26.39 0.87 -2.34
C LYS A 297 27.17 0.76 -1.03
N GLU A 298 26.96 -0.31 -0.27
CA GLU A 298 27.71 -0.52 0.98
C GLU A 298 29.20 -0.78 0.71
N THR A 299 29.54 -1.48 -0.36
CA THR A 299 30.93 -1.64 -0.79
C THR A 299 31.56 -0.30 -1.12
N ARG A 300 30.90 0.54 -1.90
CA ARG A 300 31.37 1.90 -2.20
C ARG A 300 31.61 2.73 -0.94
N LYS A 301 30.65 2.76 -0.03
CA LYS A 301 30.72 3.48 1.24
C LYS A 301 31.90 3.04 2.14
N ARG A 302 32.28 1.75 2.08
CA ARG A 302 33.45 1.23 2.80
C ARG A 302 34.77 1.59 2.11
N CYS A 303 34.74 1.64 0.79
CA CYS A 303 35.89 1.93 -0.07
C CYS A 303 36.24 3.41 -0.10
N ASP A 304 35.26 4.31 -0.03
CA ASP A 304 35.44 5.77 -0.04
C ASP A 304 36.42 6.26 1.02
N ARG A 305 36.39 5.66 2.21
CA ARG A 305 37.31 6.02 3.32
C ARG A 305 38.75 5.64 3.09
N LYS A 306 39.05 4.83 2.08
CA LYS A 306 40.38 4.25 1.79
C LYS A 306 40.89 4.50 0.37
N ASN A 307 40.23 5.40 -0.37
CA ASN A 307 40.53 5.74 -1.78
C ASN A 307 40.55 4.51 -2.72
N ILE A 308 39.63 3.54 -2.51
CA ILE A 308 39.49 2.36 -3.37
C ILE A 308 38.34 2.60 -4.34
N ILE A 309 38.54 2.36 -5.61
CA ILE A 309 37.56 2.55 -6.67
C ILE A 309 36.74 1.28 -6.86
N VAL A 310 35.42 1.40 -6.79
CA VAL A 310 34.46 0.31 -7.05
C VAL A 310 33.94 0.43 -8.49
N LYS A 311 34.32 -0.51 -9.34
CA LYS A 311 33.89 -0.59 -10.75
C LYS A 311 32.81 -1.64 -10.91
N VAL A 312 31.77 -1.32 -11.69
CA VAL A 312 30.61 -2.20 -11.99
C VAL A 312 30.61 -2.39 -13.50
N SER A 313 30.66 -3.64 -13.97
CA SER A 313 30.67 -3.94 -15.41
C SER A 313 29.38 -3.53 -16.12
N GLU A 314 29.43 -3.32 -17.42
CA GLU A 314 28.26 -2.96 -18.24
C GLU A 314 27.17 -4.04 -18.15
N GLU A 315 27.55 -5.32 -18.13
CA GLU A 315 26.59 -6.42 -18.03
C GLU A 315 25.82 -6.41 -16.70
N VAL A 316 26.46 -6.06 -15.58
CA VAL A 316 25.79 -5.91 -14.29
C VAL A 316 24.88 -4.68 -14.30
N GLN A 317 25.30 -3.59 -14.92
CA GLN A 317 24.45 -2.40 -15.08
C GLN A 317 23.23 -2.69 -15.97
N GLU A 318 23.40 -3.44 -17.06
CA GLU A 318 22.31 -3.88 -17.91
C GLU A 318 21.35 -4.83 -17.19
N TYR A 319 21.85 -5.75 -16.37
CA TYR A 319 21.04 -6.60 -15.52
C TYR A 319 20.16 -5.75 -14.57
N LEU A 320 20.74 -4.75 -13.92
CA LEU A 320 20.02 -3.85 -13.03
C LEU A 320 18.97 -3.00 -13.78
N LYS A 321 19.27 -2.55 -15.00
CA LYS A 321 18.36 -1.81 -15.88
C LYS A 321 17.25 -2.69 -16.44
N SER A 322 17.54 -3.93 -16.81
CA SER A 322 16.55 -4.87 -17.36
C SER A 322 15.48 -5.24 -16.35
N SER A 323 15.84 -5.34 -15.07
CA SER A 323 14.89 -5.58 -13.98
C SER A 323 13.92 -4.41 -13.80
N GLN A 324 14.37 -3.17 -14.00
CA GLN A 324 13.50 -1.99 -14.02
C GLN A 324 12.61 -1.97 -15.28
N TYR A 325 13.14 -2.34 -16.41
CA TYR A 325 12.39 -2.43 -17.66
C TYR A 325 11.25 -3.45 -17.57
N SER A 326 11.45 -4.53 -16.81
CA SER A 326 10.49 -5.60 -16.62
C SER A 326 9.14 -5.10 -16.08
N ILE A 327 9.12 -4.25 -15.05
CA ILE A 327 7.84 -3.77 -14.45
C ILE A 327 7.07 -2.86 -15.41
N GLU A 328 7.76 -2.09 -16.24
CA GLU A 328 7.10 -1.27 -17.27
C GLU A 328 6.45 -2.14 -18.36
N GLN A 329 7.01 -3.29 -18.66
CA GLN A 329 6.37 -4.28 -19.54
C GLN A 329 5.11 -4.87 -18.90
N TYR A 330 5.16 -5.23 -17.59
CA TYR A 330 3.97 -5.66 -16.85
C TYR A 330 2.90 -4.56 -16.81
N ARG A 331 3.29 -3.31 -16.59
CA ARG A 331 2.36 -2.18 -16.63
C ARG A 331 1.65 -2.07 -17.99
N LYS A 332 2.40 -2.09 -19.07
CA LYS A 332 1.86 -2.04 -20.43
C LYS A 332 0.97 -3.24 -20.73
N LEU A 333 1.40 -4.42 -20.34
CA LEU A 333 0.62 -5.66 -20.51
C LEU A 333 -0.69 -5.58 -19.70
N GLY A 334 -0.64 -5.14 -18.45
CA GLY A 334 -1.83 -5.01 -17.61
C GLY A 334 -2.84 -3.99 -18.15
N ILE A 335 -2.38 -2.85 -18.68
CA ILE A 335 -3.25 -1.89 -19.38
C ILE A 335 -3.89 -2.55 -20.60
N TYR A 336 -3.10 -3.24 -21.41
CA TYR A 336 -3.54 -3.90 -22.63
C TYR A 336 -4.60 -4.97 -22.34
N LEU A 337 -4.34 -5.88 -21.37
CA LEU A 337 -5.25 -6.95 -21.00
C LEU A 337 -6.58 -6.48 -20.40
N LYS A 338 -6.64 -5.24 -19.91
CA LYS A 338 -7.87 -4.60 -19.40
C LYS A 338 -8.59 -3.74 -20.42
N SER A 339 -8.00 -3.51 -21.58
CA SER A 339 -8.63 -2.72 -22.64
C SER A 339 -9.74 -3.51 -23.33
N PRO A 340 -10.91 -2.90 -23.62
CA PRO A 340 -11.96 -3.53 -24.42
C PRO A 340 -11.49 -3.97 -25.81
N GLU A 341 -10.40 -3.37 -26.32
CA GLU A 341 -9.81 -3.68 -27.63
C GLU A 341 -8.87 -4.89 -27.61
N GLN A 342 -8.61 -5.51 -26.45
CA GLN A 342 -7.67 -6.63 -26.31
C GLN A 342 -7.96 -7.79 -27.27
N TYR A 343 -9.24 -8.03 -27.57
CA TYR A 343 -9.68 -9.13 -28.46
C TYR A 343 -9.59 -8.77 -29.94
N THR A 344 -9.17 -7.57 -30.31
CA THR A 344 -8.97 -7.16 -31.73
C THR A 344 -7.56 -7.49 -32.23
N ILE A 345 -6.62 -7.79 -31.32
CA ILE A 345 -5.25 -8.19 -31.70
C ILE A 345 -5.19 -9.72 -31.76
N HIS A 346 -5.15 -10.30 -32.94
CA HIS A 346 -5.16 -11.74 -33.23
C HIS A 346 -4.30 -12.59 -32.26
N ARG A 347 -3.12 -12.14 -31.92
CA ARG A 347 -2.15 -12.92 -31.14
C ARG A 347 -2.54 -13.14 -29.67
N GLU A 348 -3.15 -12.19 -28.99
CA GLU A 348 -3.57 -12.39 -27.59
C GLU A 348 -4.94 -13.09 -27.52
N GLN A 349 -5.76 -12.95 -28.53
CA GLN A 349 -6.97 -13.75 -28.67
C GLN A 349 -6.64 -15.25 -28.82
N GLU A 350 -5.68 -15.59 -29.68
CA GLU A 350 -5.22 -16.98 -29.85
C GLU A 350 -4.71 -17.57 -28.52
N LYS A 351 -3.93 -16.81 -27.75
CA LYS A 351 -3.46 -17.23 -26.42
C LYS A 351 -4.59 -17.39 -25.41
N PHE A 352 -5.59 -16.53 -25.45
CA PHE A 352 -6.77 -16.67 -24.58
C PHE A 352 -7.58 -17.91 -24.93
N GLU A 353 -7.80 -18.18 -26.24
CA GLU A 353 -8.48 -19.38 -26.71
C GLU A 353 -7.71 -20.66 -26.33
N GLU A 354 -6.38 -20.66 -26.47
CA GLU A 354 -5.49 -21.73 -26.01
C GLU A 354 -5.63 -21.92 -24.48
N PHE A 355 -5.55 -20.85 -23.69
CA PHE A 355 -5.73 -20.89 -22.26
C PHE A 355 -7.08 -21.51 -21.87
N VAL A 356 -8.17 -21.04 -22.44
CA VAL A 356 -9.52 -21.56 -22.21
C VAL A 356 -9.63 -23.02 -22.59
N SER A 357 -9.07 -23.41 -23.75
CA SER A 357 -9.08 -24.80 -24.24
C SER A 357 -8.34 -25.74 -23.25
N VAL A 358 -7.14 -25.35 -22.82
CA VAL A 358 -6.35 -26.15 -21.87
C VAL A 358 -7.07 -26.24 -20.52
N VAL A 359 -7.51 -25.11 -19.94
CA VAL A 359 -8.24 -25.10 -18.67
C VAL A 359 -9.47 -26.00 -18.75
N SER A 360 -10.29 -25.87 -19.80
CA SER A 360 -11.50 -26.70 -19.98
C SER A 360 -11.18 -28.19 -20.09
N SER A 361 -10.01 -28.55 -20.60
CA SER A 361 -9.57 -29.95 -20.65
C SER A 361 -9.15 -30.49 -19.29
N GLU A 362 -8.67 -29.65 -18.37
CA GLU A 362 -8.13 -30.05 -17.06
C GLU A 362 -9.15 -30.01 -15.93
N VAL A 363 -10.28 -29.29 -16.10
CA VAL A 363 -11.29 -29.10 -15.06
C VAL A 363 -12.63 -29.74 -15.42
N VAL A 364 -13.44 -30.05 -14.41
CA VAL A 364 -14.82 -30.52 -14.59
C VAL A 364 -15.83 -29.40 -14.43
N ARG A 365 -15.52 -28.38 -13.61
CA ARG A 365 -16.41 -27.26 -13.35
C ARG A 365 -16.30 -26.21 -14.46
N PRO A 366 -17.41 -25.80 -15.10
CA PRO A 366 -17.37 -24.67 -16.04
C PRO A 366 -17.13 -23.35 -15.33
N PHE A 367 -16.30 -22.50 -15.91
CA PHE A 367 -16.08 -21.12 -15.45
C PHE A 367 -16.92 -20.12 -16.22
N LYS A 368 -17.35 -19.05 -15.58
CA LYS A 368 -17.91 -17.89 -16.28
C LYS A 368 -16.84 -17.19 -17.11
N LYS A 369 -17.23 -16.55 -18.23
CA LYS A 369 -16.29 -15.86 -19.13
C LYS A 369 -15.40 -14.86 -18.38
N LEU A 370 -15.98 -14.01 -17.54
CA LEU A 370 -15.21 -13.02 -16.74
C LEU A 370 -14.25 -13.64 -15.72
N GLN A 371 -14.56 -14.84 -15.22
CA GLN A 371 -13.61 -15.58 -14.38
C GLN A 371 -12.42 -16.11 -15.18
N LEU A 372 -12.65 -16.55 -16.42
CA LEU A 372 -11.58 -16.96 -17.34
C LEU A 372 -10.73 -15.77 -17.78
N GLU A 373 -11.35 -14.61 -18.03
CA GLU A 373 -10.62 -13.37 -18.33
C GLU A 373 -9.74 -12.93 -17.16
N ALA A 374 -10.26 -12.99 -15.94
CA ALA A 374 -9.48 -12.72 -14.72
C ALA A 374 -8.31 -13.70 -14.56
N ALA A 375 -8.56 -14.99 -14.69
CA ALA A 375 -7.55 -16.03 -14.61
C ALA A 375 -6.48 -15.88 -15.73
N PHE A 376 -6.91 -15.54 -16.95
CA PHE A 376 -5.97 -15.27 -18.04
C PHE A 376 -5.11 -14.05 -17.78
N TYR A 377 -5.70 -12.96 -17.24
CA TYR A 377 -4.94 -11.81 -16.80
C TYR A 377 -3.89 -12.20 -15.73
N GLU A 378 -4.29 -12.95 -14.69
CA GLU A 378 -3.40 -13.43 -13.65
C GLU A 378 -2.25 -14.27 -14.23
N TYR A 379 -2.56 -15.22 -15.09
CA TYR A 379 -1.56 -16.03 -15.80
C TYR A 379 -0.58 -15.17 -16.59
N ARG A 380 -1.08 -14.26 -17.42
CA ARG A 380 -0.25 -13.42 -18.29
C ARG A 380 0.63 -12.45 -17.50
N MET A 381 0.10 -11.91 -16.41
CA MET A 381 0.83 -11.03 -15.51
C MET A 381 1.86 -11.79 -14.65
N ALA A 382 1.67 -13.09 -14.41
CA ALA A 382 2.49 -13.92 -13.51
C ALA A 382 2.62 -13.39 -12.07
N ARG A 383 2.48 -12.08 -11.87
CA ARG A 383 2.49 -11.37 -10.58
C ARG A 383 1.33 -10.39 -10.58
N ALA A 384 0.25 -10.73 -9.90
CA ALA A 384 -0.96 -9.93 -9.92
C ALA A 384 -1.71 -9.94 -8.60
N ALA A 385 -2.47 -8.88 -8.37
CA ALA A 385 -3.45 -8.82 -7.30
C ALA A 385 -4.84 -9.09 -7.85
N ASN A 386 -5.66 -9.85 -7.11
CA ASN A 386 -7.07 -10.02 -7.37
C ASN A 386 -7.88 -9.41 -6.22
N PHE A 387 -8.47 -8.26 -6.50
CA PHE A 387 -9.28 -7.49 -5.57
C PHE A 387 -10.78 -7.64 -5.83
N SER A 388 -11.16 -8.71 -6.52
CA SER A 388 -12.57 -9.03 -6.73
C SER A 388 -13.30 -9.23 -5.41
N VAL A 389 -14.55 -8.79 -5.36
CA VAL A 389 -15.35 -8.84 -4.14
C VAL A 389 -15.45 -10.26 -3.55
N PRO A 390 -15.70 -10.42 -2.24
CA PRO A 390 -15.96 -11.73 -1.66
C PRO A 390 -17.09 -12.46 -2.39
N GLY A 391 -16.94 -13.78 -2.56
CA GLY A 391 -17.91 -14.58 -3.29
C GLY A 391 -17.85 -14.50 -4.83
N SER A 392 -16.90 -13.77 -5.42
CA SER A 392 -16.67 -13.73 -6.88
C SER A 392 -16.01 -14.99 -7.45
N GLY A 393 -15.45 -15.85 -6.60
CA GLY A 393 -14.74 -17.07 -7.02
C GLY A 393 -13.25 -16.87 -7.27
N LYS A 394 -12.58 -15.98 -6.50
CA LYS A 394 -11.13 -15.78 -6.58
C LYS A 394 -10.33 -17.08 -6.49
N THR A 395 -10.68 -17.95 -5.56
CA THR A 395 -10.05 -19.29 -5.40
C THR A 395 -10.16 -20.10 -6.68
N ALA A 396 -11.35 -20.10 -7.33
CA ALA A 396 -11.57 -20.80 -8.59
C ALA A 396 -10.75 -20.20 -9.75
N MET A 397 -10.60 -18.86 -9.81
CA MET A 397 -9.78 -18.18 -10.81
C MET A 397 -8.32 -18.61 -10.70
N ILE A 398 -7.77 -18.63 -9.48
CA ILE A 398 -6.41 -19.14 -9.21
C ILE A 398 -6.27 -20.62 -9.57
N LEU A 399 -7.27 -21.44 -9.26
CA LEU A 399 -7.26 -22.85 -9.65
C LEU A 399 -7.34 -23.04 -11.18
N ALA A 400 -7.96 -22.13 -11.93
CA ALA A 400 -7.90 -22.12 -13.38
C ALA A 400 -6.49 -21.79 -13.90
N VAL A 401 -5.79 -20.84 -13.27
CA VAL A 401 -4.37 -20.56 -13.57
C VAL A 401 -3.52 -21.80 -13.27
N PHE A 402 -3.72 -22.42 -12.12
CA PHE A 402 -3.00 -23.65 -11.75
C PHE A 402 -3.32 -24.80 -12.73
N ALA A 403 -4.58 -24.98 -13.14
CA ALA A 403 -4.97 -25.99 -14.12
C ALA A 403 -4.22 -25.82 -15.45
N PHE A 404 -4.06 -24.58 -15.92
CA PHE A 404 -3.30 -24.29 -17.12
C PHE A 404 -1.82 -24.61 -16.92
N LEU A 405 -1.19 -24.04 -15.90
CA LEU A 405 0.26 -24.16 -15.64
C LEU A 405 0.70 -25.57 -15.25
N ASN A 406 -0.19 -26.36 -14.60
CA ASN A 406 0.11 -27.73 -14.20
C ASN A 406 -0.30 -28.76 -15.28
N SER A 407 -0.78 -28.31 -16.44
CA SER A 407 -1.11 -29.20 -17.55
C SER A 407 0.15 -29.74 -18.24
N SER A 408 0.15 -31.00 -18.64
CA SER A 408 1.22 -31.60 -19.43
C SER A 408 1.39 -30.97 -20.83
N LYS A 409 0.43 -30.15 -21.25
CA LYS A 409 0.49 -29.39 -22.51
C LYS A 409 1.35 -28.12 -22.41
N VAL A 410 1.73 -27.73 -21.21
CA VAL A 410 2.50 -26.51 -20.93
C VAL A 410 3.88 -26.89 -20.37
N GLU A 411 4.89 -27.00 -21.24
CA GLU A 411 6.23 -27.44 -20.84
C GLU A 411 7.10 -26.29 -20.31
N SER A 412 7.09 -25.14 -20.96
CA SER A 412 8.02 -24.03 -20.68
C SER A 412 7.73 -23.26 -19.41
N GLU A 413 6.49 -23.31 -18.92
CA GLU A 413 5.99 -22.56 -17.75
C GLU A 413 5.35 -23.48 -16.70
N HIS A 414 5.70 -24.76 -16.74
CA HIS A 414 5.10 -25.79 -15.90
C HIS A 414 5.27 -25.53 -14.42
N VAL A 415 4.19 -25.68 -13.66
CA VAL A 415 4.13 -25.56 -12.21
C VAL A 415 3.73 -26.88 -11.59
N ASP A 416 4.54 -27.36 -10.65
CA ASP A 416 4.28 -28.64 -9.97
C ASP A 416 3.29 -28.49 -8.81
N ASN A 417 3.45 -27.46 -8.00
CA ASN A 417 2.66 -27.25 -6.76
C ASN A 417 2.13 -25.82 -6.60
N LEU A 418 1.02 -25.77 -5.87
CA LEU A 418 0.36 -24.53 -5.42
C LEU A 418 0.56 -24.38 -3.92
N LEU A 419 1.36 -23.40 -3.49
CA LEU A 419 1.51 -23.00 -2.10
C LEU A 419 0.54 -21.85 -1.79
N VAL A 420 -0.37 -22.05 -0.85
CA VAL A 420 -1.34 -21.03 -0.42
C VAL A 420 -1.07 -20.65 1.03
N ILE A 421 -0.82 -19.38 1.25
CA ILE A 421 -0.76 -18.76 2.56
C ILE A 421 -2.12 -18.10 2.81
N CYS A 422 -2.88 -18.60 3.79
CA CYS A 422 -4.25 -18.14 4.03
C CYS A 422 -4.65 -18.30 5.51
N PRO A 423 -5.75 -17.66 5.94
CA PRO A 423 -6.32 -17.96 7.26
C PRO A 423 -6.67 -19.44 7.43
N ILE A 424 -6.53 -19.95 8.65
CA ILE A 424 -6.79 -21.38 8.95
C ILE A 424 -8.21 -21.81 8.55
N ASN A 425 -9.18 -20.89 8.70
CA ASN A 425 -10.58 -21.13 8.35
C ASN A 425 -10.79 -21.30 6.83
N ALA A 426 -9.85 -20.86 6.00
CA ALA A 426 -9.90 -20.99 4.54
C ALA A 426 -9.41 -22.36 4.04
N PHE A 427 -8.71 -23.15 4.85
CA PHE A 427 -8.12 -24.42 4.43
C PHE A 427 -9.15 -25.38 3.83
N ASN A 428 -10.28 -25.57 4.51
CA ASN A 428 -11.33 -26.43 4.01
C ASN A 428 -11.96 -25.89 2.72
N SER A 429 -12.13 -24.56 2.61
CA SER A 429 -12.66 -23.95 1.38
C SER A 429 -11.72 -24.18 0.19
N TRP A 430 -10.40 -24.06 0.38
CA TRP A 430 -9.42 -24.38 -0.68
C TRP A 430 -9.46 -25.85 -1.10
N LYS A 431 -9.55 -26.77 -0.13
CA LYS A 431 -9.67 -28.22 -0.39
C LYS A 431 -10.98 -28.57 -1.13
N GLU A 432 -12.10 -28.03 -0.67
CA GLU A 432 -13.41 -28.24 -1.32
C GLU A 432 -13.45 -27.64 -2.73
N GLU A 433 -12.97 -26.42 -2.90
CA GLU A 433 -12.95 -25.76 -4.21
C GLU A 433 -12.04 -26.49 -5.19
N PHE A 434 -10.88 -26.99 -4.74
CA PHE A 434 -10.01 -27.83 -5.55
C PHE A 434 -10.74 -29.06 -6.06
N LYS A 435 -11.43 -29.78 -5.16
CA LYS A 435 -12.23 -30.97 -5.53
C LYS A 435 -13.37 -30.63 -6.50
N GLN A 436 -14.04 -29.51 -6.29
CA GLN A 436 -15.12 -29.06 -7.18
C GLN A 436 -14.61 -28.66 -8.56
N VAL A 437 -13.46 -28.01 -8.64
CA VAL A 437 -12.87 -27.58 -9.93
C VAL A 437 -12.34 -28.79 -10.72
N PHE A 438 -11.54 -29.65 -10.09
CA PHE A 438 -10.86 -30.73 -10.78
C PHE A 438 -11.66 -32.04 -10.83
N GLY A 439 -12.55 -32.28 -9.86
CA GLY A 439 -13.32 -33.53 -9.77
C GLY A 439 -12.45 -34.77 -9.83
N ASN A 440 -12.72 -35.65 -10.76
CA ASN A 440 -11.94 -36.87 -10.98
C ASN A 440 -10.76 -36.70 -11.95
N LYS A 441 -10.57 -35.49 -12.53
CA LYS A 441 -9.45 -35.24 -13.47
C LYS A 441 -8.11 -35.06 -12.75
N LYS A 442 -8.13 -34.58 -11.52
CA LYS A 442 -6.92 -34.42 -10.69
C LYS A 442 -7.24 -34.71 -9.24
N GLN A 443 -6.58 -35.73 -8.68
CA GLN A 443 -6.71 -36.05 -7.26
C GLN A 443 -6.05 -34.97 -6.41
N LEU A 444 -6.66 -34.61 -5.29
CA LEU A 444 -6.10 -33.67 -4.33
C LEU A 444 -5.05 -34.36 -3.46
N GLU A 445 -3.79 -33.97 -3.64
CA GLU A 445 -2.66 -34.37 -2.78
C GLU A 445 -2.23 -33.14 -1.98
N VAL A 446 -2.71 -33.08 -0.73
CA VAL A 446 -2.57 -31.88 0.10
C VAL A 446 -1.65 -32.10 1.29
N ILE A 447 -0.78 -31.10 1.54
CA ILE A 447 -0.05 -30.95 2.79
C ILE A 447 -0.57 -29.69 3.49
N ASP A 448 -1.07 -29.82 4.72
CA ASP A 448 -1.50 -28.64 5.47
C ASP A 448 -0.91 -28.62 6.89
N CYS A 449 -0.56 -27.41 7.35
CA CYS A 449 0.11 -27.22 8.63
C CYS A 449 -0.78 -27.46 9.85
N GLN A 450 -2.10 -27.57 9.69
CA GLN A 450 -3.04 -27.80 10.77
C GLN A 450 -3.23 -29.31 11.08
N SER A 451 -3.38 -30.12 10.02
CA SER A 451 -3.64 -31.55 10.17
C SER A 451 -2.36 -32.38 10.37
N SER A 452 -1.21 -31.81 10.08
CA SER A 452 0.10 -32.44 10.18
C SER A 452 0.63 -32.44 11.64
N ASN A 453 1.03 -33.57 12.14
CA ASN A 453 1.74 -33.68 13.43
C ASN A 453 3.20 -33.18 13.36
N ASN A 454 3.82 -33.28 12.20
CA ASN A 454 5.17 -32.77 11.93
C ASN A 454 5.25 -32.21 10.52
N PHE A 455 4.78 -30.99 10.36
CA PHE A 455 4.65 -30.32 9.06
C PHE A 455 5.98 -30.23 8.29
N ALA A 456 7.09 -29.94 8.96
CA ALA A 456 8.40 -29.86 8.31
C ALA A 456 8.86 -31.21 7.73
N PHE A 457 8.51 -32.31 8.41
CA PHE A 457 8.77 -33.68 7.93
C PHE A 457 7.88 -34.03 6.73
N ASP A 458 6.58 -33.72 6.83
CA ASP A 458 5.63 -33.95 5.73
C ASP A 458 5.99 -33.16 4.48
N LEU A 459 6.43 -31.91 4.64
CA LEU A 459 6.98 -31.12 3.54
C LEU A 459 8.17 -31.79 2.86
N SER A 460 9.11 -32.34 3.66
CA SER A 460 10.31 -33.01 3.10
C SER A 460 9.97 -34.32 2.36
N LEU A 461 8.95 -35.01 2.82
CA LEU A 461 8.58 -36.33 2.25
C LEU A 461 7.66 -36.20 1.03
N ASN A 462 6.70 -35.29 1.08
CA ASN A 462 5.58 -35.30 0.15
C ASN A 462 5.55 -34.06 -0.77
N TRP A 463 6.55 -33.18 -0.71
CA TRP A 463 6.58 -31.94 -1.53
C TRP A 463 6.41 -32.21 -3.02
N GLU A 464 7.19 -33.15 -3.56
CA GLU A 464 7.19 -33.47 -4.99
C GLU A 464 5.90 -34.12 -5.48
N THR A 465 5.16 -34.76 -4.58
CA THR A 465 3.90 -35.44 -4.92
C THR A 465 2.67 -34.59 -4.63
N SER A 466 2.81 -33.56 -3.80
CA SER A 466 1.71 -32.66 -3.44
C SER A 466 1.37 -31.69 -4.58
N ASN A 467 0.09 -31.38 -4.72
CA ASN A 467 -0.35 -30.36 -5.65
C ASN A 467 -0.94 -29.13 -4.94
N LEU A 468 -1.21 -29.25 -3.64
CA LEU A 468 -1.68 -28.13 -2.80
C LEU A 468 -0.98 -28.15 -1.44
N VAL A 469 -0.36 -27.05 -1.06
CA VAL A 469 0.25 -26.86 0.26
C VAL A 469 -0.41 -25.67 0.95
N LEU A 470 -0.96 -25.88 2.15
CA LEU A 470 -1.68 -24.86 2.90
C LEU A 470 -0.92 -24.48 4.18
N VAL A 471 -0.64 -23.20 4.33
CA VAL A 471 0.06 -22.64 5.49
C VAL A 471 -0.70 -21.42 5.99
N ASN A 472 -0.93 -21.35 7.30
CA ASN A 472 -1.50 -20.14 7.87
C ASN A 472 -0.43 -19.10 8.19
N TYR A 473 -0.85 -17.82 8.24
CA TYR A 473 0.07 -16.69 8.48
C TYR A 473 0.84 -16.83 9.80
N GLU A 474 0.21 -17.36 10.84
CA GLU A 474 0.78 -17.56 12.18
C GLU A 474 1.93 -18.59 12.18
N SER A 475 1.77 -19.65 11.41
CA SER A 475 2.77 -20.72 11.29
C SER A 475 3.90 -20.40 10.31
N LEU A 476 3.73 -19.37 9.49
CA LEU A 476 4.67 -19.04 8.41
C LEU A 476 6.10 -18.81 8.91
N LYS A 477 6.25 -18.02 9.99
CA LYS A 477 7.57 -17.76 10.59
C LYS A 477 8.28 -19.06 11.00
N LYS A 478 7.56 -20.01 11.59
CA LYS A 478 8.10 -21.29 12.07
C LYS A 478 8.60 -22.18 10.93
N HIS A 479 7.93 -22.14 9.79
CA HIS A 479 8.18 -23.06 8.68
C HIS A 479 8.86 -22.39 7.47
N LYS A 480 9.13 -21.07 7.55
CA LYS A 480 9.68 -20.27 6.47
C LYS A 480 10.96 -20.85 5.86
N ASP A 481 11.93 -21.21 6.70
CA ASP A 481 13.24 -21.69 6.21
C ASP A 481 13.09 -22.98 5.44
N LYS A 482 12.24 -23.92 5.93
CA LYS A 482 11.95 -25.16 5.21
C LYS A 482 11.21 -24.94 3.91
N LEU A 483 10.25 -24.02 3.89
CA LEU A 483 9.54 -23.65 2.67
C LEU A 483 10.49 -23.00 1.65
N GLN A 484 11.39 -22.11 2.09
CA GLN A 484 12.39 -21.48 1.20
C GLN A 484 13.33 -22.50 0.56
N GLU A 485 13.71 -23.56 1.28
CA GLU A 485 14.53 -24.66 0.75
C GLU A 485 13.82 -25.41 -0.40
N LEU A 486 12.49 -25.58 -0.31
CA LEU A 486 11.69 -26.36 -1.24
C LEU A 486 11.14 -25.53 -2.41
N LEU A 487 11.02 -24.21 -2.23
CA LEU A 487 10.47 -23.33 -3.25
C LEU A 487 11.35 -23.24 -4.48
N SER A 488 10.73 -23.35 -5.63
CA SER A 488 11.38 -23.24 -6.94
C SER A 488 10.55 -22.36 -7.89
N ILE A 489 11.08 -22.11 -9.09
CA ILE A 489 10.34 -21.44 -10.16
C ILE A 489 9.09 -22.21 -10.61
N LYS A 490 8.98 -23.49 -10.26
CA LYS A 490 7.83 -24.37 -10.54
C LYS A 490 6.79 -24.36 -9.42
N THR A 491 6.92 -23.51 -8.42
CA THR A 491 5.92 -23.33 -7.38
C THR A 491 5.16 -22.04 -7.58
N MET A 492 3.82 -22.15 -7.64
CA MET A 492 2.92 -20.99 -7.65
C MET A 492 2.59 -20.59 -6.22
N ILE A 493 2.77 -19.34 -5.84
CA ILE A 493 2.52 -18.84 -4.48
C ILE A 493 1.30 -17.92 -4.50
N VAL A 494 0.40 -18.13 -3.54
CA VAL A 494 -0.80 -17.33 -3.34
C VAL A 494 -0.91 -16.88 -1.89
N PHE A 495 -1.15 -15.59 -1.68
CA PHE A 495 -1.50 -15.02 -0.39
C PHE A 495 -2.98 -14.65 -0.40
N ASP A 496 -3.79 -15.46 0.25
CA ASP A 496 -5.23 -15.23 0.36
C ASP A 496 -5.54 -14.44 1.63
N GLU A 497 -6.48 -13.50 1.53
CA GLU A 497 -6.78 -12.49 2.54
C GLU A 497 -5.50 -11.73 2.99
N VAL A 498 -4.75 -11.23 1.99
CA VAL A 498 -3.44 -10.58 2.19
C VAL A 498 -3.46 -9.38 3.13
N HIS A 499 -4.63 -8.81 3.39
CA HIS A 499 -4.80 -7.74 4.38
C HIS A 499 -4.38 -8.15 5.81
N ARG A 500 -4.24 -9.46 6.10
CA ARG A 500 -3.74 -9.97 7.38
C ARG A 500 -2.25 -9.68 7.63
N ILE A 501 -1.50 -9.27 6.62
CA ILE A 501 -0.09 -8.86 6.74
C ILE A 501 0.11 -7.40 6.33
N LYS A 502 -0.87 -6.54 6.59
CA LYS A 502 -0.82 -5.10 6.26
C LYS A 502 0.29 -4.35 6.99
N ASN A 503 0.65 -4.75 8.22
CA ASN A 503 1.74 -4.10 8.98
C ASN A 503 3.12 -4.45 8.40
N PRO A 504 3.86 -3.49 7.81
CA PRO A 504 5.17 -3.76 7.20
C PRO A 504 6.25 -4.25 8.18
N PHE A 505 6.09 -3.95 9.45
CA PHE A 505 7.03 -4.32 10.51
C PHE A 505 6.60 -5.58 11.27
N GLY A 506 5.43 -6.12 10.95
CA GLY A 506 4.90 -7.33 11.57
C GLY A 506 5.74 -8.57 11.25
N ILE A 507 5.86 -9.46 12.20
CA ILE A 507 6.66 -10.70 12.07
C ILE A 507 6.15 -11.56 10.91
N ARG A 508 4.83 -11.63 10.71
CA ARG A 508 4.18 -12.40 9.63
C ARG A 508 4.48 -11.78 8.26
N ALA A 509 4.41 -10.44 8.16
CA ALA A 509 4.71 -9.72 6.94
C ALA A 509 6.18 -9.92 6.52
N GLN A 510 7.12 -9.82 7.46
CA GLN A 510 8.53 -10.05 7.19
C GLN A 510 8.78 -11.50 6.72
N ALA A 511 8.16 -12.49 7.37
CA ALA A 511 8.29 -13.89 6.96
C ALA A 511 7.72 -14.12 5.54
N ALA A 512 6.59 -13.50 5.20
CA ALA A 512 6.00 -13.58 3.87
C ALA A 512 6.89 -12.92 2.79
N LEU A 513 7.44 -11.73 3.08
CA LEU A 513 8.33 -11.01 2.17
C LEU A 513 9.65 -11.76 1.90
N GLU A 514 10.15 -12.46 2.90
CA GLU A 514 11.35 -13.29 2.72
C GLU A 514 11.05 -14.54 1.90
N LEU A 515 9.85 -15.12 2.03
CA LEU A 515 9.46 -16.34 1.34
C LEU A 515 9.37 -16.20 -0.18
N VAL A 516 8.87 -15.08 -0.68
CA VAL A 516 8.47 -14.93 -2.11
C VAL A 516 9.62 -14.77 -3.10
N LYS A 517 10.88 -14.75 -2.68
CA LYS A 517 12.02 -14.34 -3.54
C LYS A 517 12.17 -15.21 -4.79
N ASN A 518 11.99 -16.52 -4.72
CA ASN A 518 12.33 -17.46 -5.77
C ASN A 518 11.16 -17.91 -6.66
N SER A 519 9.91 -17.54 -6.37
CA SER A 519 8.77 -17.93 -7.19
C SER A 519 8.55 -16.97 -8.37
N ARG A 520 8.24 -17.54 -9.54
CA ARG A 520 7.84 -16.79 -10.74
C ARG A 520 6.40 -16.34 -10.66
N PHE A 521 5.48 -17.22 -10.28
CA PHE A 521 4.04 -16.95 -10.22
C PHE A 521 3.62 -16.60 -8.79
N LYS A 522 3.19 -15.35 -8.58
CA LYS A 522 2.86 -14.79 -7.27
C LYS A 522 1.55 -14.05 -7.34
N PHE A 523 0.61 -14.41 -6.47
CA PHE A 523 -0.70 -13.78 -6.46
C PHE A 523 -1.09 -13.36 -5.05
N VAL A 524 -1.75 -12.21 -4.95
CA VAL A 524 -2.35 -11.74 -3.71
C VAL A 524 -3.85 -11.58 -3.91
N LEU A 525 -4.63 -12.13 -3.00
CA LEU A 525 -6.08 -12.13 -3.06
C LEU A 525 -6.64 -11.41 -1.84
N THR A 526 -7.59 -10.52 -2.05
CA THR A 526 -8.40 -9.93 -0.98
C THR A 526 -9.62 -9.25 -1.57
N GLY A 527 -10.74 -9.27 -0.87
CA GLY A 527 -11.91 -8.45 -1.19
C GLY A 527 -11.75 -7.02 -0.68
N THR A 528 -10.83 -6.80 0.27
CA THR A 528 -10.60 -5.55 1.01
C THR A 528 -9.13 -5.12 0.89
N PRO A 529 -8.71 -4.54 -0.27
CA PRO A 529 -7.30 -4.25 -0.55
C PRO A 529 -6.71 -3.14 0.33
N ILE A 530 -7.54 -2.19 0.76
CA ILE A 530 -7.14 -1.05 1.59
C ILE A 530 -8.13 -0.93 2.76
N PRO A 531 -8.01 -1.81 3.78
CA PRO A 531 -8.92 -1.74 4.91
C PRO A 531 -8.80 -0.43 5.72
N ASN A 532 -7.60 0.07 5.98
CA ASN A 532 -7.40 1.20 6.89
C ASN A 532 -6.79 2.44 6.23
N SER A 533 -5.72 2.26 5.47
CA SER A 533 -5.01 3.35 4.81
C SER A 533 -4.24 2.83 3.60
N TYR A 534 -3.76 3.75 2.76
CA TYR A 534 -2.91 3.35 1.63
C TYR A 534 -1.60 2.68 2.05
N GLN A 535 -1.21 2.69 3.32
CA GLN A 535 -0.09 1.87 3.81
C GLN A 535 -0.33 0.38 3.61
N ASP A 536 -1.59 -0.06 3.59
CA ASP A 536 -1.95 -1.47 3.43
C ASP A 536 -1.48 -2.03 2.08
N ILE A 537 -1.34 -1.18 1.04
CA ILE A 537 -0.81 -1.59 -0.26
C ILE A 537 0.70 -1.87 -0.24
N TYR A 538 1.43 -1.37 0.73
CA TYR A 538 2.88 -1.46 0.78
C TYR A 538 3.37 -2.91 0.73
N ASN A 539 2.83 -3.75 1.60
CA ASN A 539 3.26 -5.14 1.71
C ASN A 539 2.91 -5.98 0.48
N PHE A 540 1.68 -5.89 -0.04
CA PHE A 540 1.35 -6.71 -1.19
C PHE A 540 2.11 -6.29 -2.45
N LEU A 541 2.45 -5.01 -2.61
CA LEU A 541 3.33 -4.59 -3.69
C LEU A 541 4.75 -5.13 -3.52
N HIS A 542 5.24 -5.23 -2.28
CA HIS A 542 6.53 -5.86 -2.02
C HIS A 542 6.50 -7.38 -2.20
N LEU A 543 5.38 -8.06 -1.93
CA LEU A 543 5.22 -9.47 -2.27
C LEU A 543 5.31 -9.71 -3.78
N LEU A 544 4.67 -8.85 -4.57
CA LEU A 544 4.60 -8.99 -6.02
C LEU A 544 5.84 -8.40 -6.73
N TYR A 545 6.30 -7.24 -6.30
CA TYR A 545 7.26 -6.39 -7.01
C TYR A 545 8.37 -5.84 -6.09
N ALA A 546 8.88 -6.64 -5.14
CA ALA A 546 9.91 -6.22 -4.20
C ALA A 546 11.13 -5.58 -4.87
N ASN A 547 11.55 -6.17 -5.99
CA ASN A 547 12.72 -5.73 -6.74
C ASN A 547 12.50 -4.40 -7.46
N GLU A 548 11.28 -4.15 -7.89
CA GLU A 548 10.90 -3.02 -8.72
C GLU A 548 10.26 -1.88 -7.90
N TYR A 549 9.88 -2.12 -6.64
CA TYR A 549 9.12 -1.17 -5.84
C TYR A 549 9.81 0.20 -5.73
N ASN A 550 11.08 0.21 -5.36
CA ASN A 550 11.83 1.44 -5.14
C ASN A 550 12.17 2.19 -6.44
N SER A 551 12.15 1.51 -7.58
CA SER A 551 12.41 2.13 -8.89
C SER A 551 11.15 2.61 -9.59
N PHE A 552 10.01 1.98 -9.34
CA PHE A 552 8.76 2.26 -10.04
C PHE A 552 7.73 2.98 -9.16
N PHE A 553 7.27 2.37 -8.06
CA PHE A 553 6.23 2.97 -7.21
C PHE A 553 6.77 4.11 -6.35
N ARG A 554 7.93 3.96 -5.72
CA ARG A 554 8.67 4.98 -4.96
C ARG A 554 7.91 5.59 -3.78
N TRP A 555 6.85 4.97 -3.31
CA TRP A 555 6.06 5.51 -2.22
C TRP A 555 6.67 5.11 -0.88
N SER A 556 6.93 6.09 -0.02
CA SER A 556 7.29 5.83 1.37
C SER A 556 6.06 5.48 2.20
N LEU A 557 6.27 4.80 3.33
CA LEU A 557 5.17 4.52 4.27
C LEU A 557 4.49 5.79 4.78
N ASP A 558 5.27 6.86 5.00
CA ASP A 558 4.73 8.13 5.48
C ASP A 558 3.86 8.81 4.41
N GLU A 559 4.26 8.78 3.12
CA GLU A 559 3.42 9.28 2.03
C GLU A 559 2.11 8.49 1.86
N LEU A 560 2.15 7.18 2.13
CA LEU A 560 0.97 6.31 2.04
C LEU A 560 0.05 6.44 3.26
N LYS A 561 0.55 6.94 4.39
CA LYS A 561 -0.24 7.07 5.62
C LYS A 561 -1.36 8.09 5.48
N ASN A 562 -1.02 9.28 4.98
CA ASN A 562 -1.96 10.38 4.82
C ASN A 562 -1.76 11.06 3.44
N PRO A 563 -2.08 10.38 2.33
CA PRO A 563 -1.85 10.92 1.02
C PRO A 563 -2.81 12.08 0.71
N SER A 564 -2.31 13.11 0.03
CA SER A 564 -3.18 14.18 -0.52
C SER A 564 -4.11 13.63 -1.61
N VAL A 565 -5.20 14.35 -1.92
CA VAL A 565 -6.16 13.95 -2.97
C VAL A 565 -5.44 13.69 -4.30
N ARG A 566 -4.52 14.57 -4.69
CA ARG A 566 -3.71 14.39 -5.91
C ARG A 566 -2.85 13.12 -5.85
N LYS A 567 -2.28 12.82 -4.68
CA LYS A 567 -1.47 11.62 -4.49
C LYS A 567 -2.33 10.34 -4.56
N ILE A 568 -3.55 10.39 -4.07
CA ILE A 568 -4.52 9.30 -4.20
C ILE A 568 -4.81 8.97 -5.68
N GLU A 569 -5.03 9.98 -6.50
CA GLU A 569 -5.24 9.82 -7.95
C GLU A 569 -4.00 9.19 -8.63
N GLU A 570 -2.80 9.67 -8.26
CA GLU A 570 -1.53 9.14 -8.76
C GLU A 570 -1.35 7.66 -8.38
N ILE A 571 -1.58 7.31 -7.11
CA ILE A 571 -1.50 5.94 -6.61
C ILE A 571 -2.47 5.02 -7.38
N ASN A 572 -3.74 5.43 -7.48
CA ASN A 572 -4.75 4.63 -8.18
C ASN A 572 -4.39 4.43 -9.66
N LYS A 573 -3.99 5.49 -10.36
CA LYS A 573 -3.56 5.41 -11.76
C LYS A 573 -2.37 4.47 -11.95
N ALA A 574 -1.43 4.48 -11.02
CA ALA A 574 -0.26 3.60 -11.08
C ALA A 574 -0.62 2.14 -10.79
N LEU A 575 -1.60 1.87 -9.91
CA LEU A 575 -1.98 0.53 -9.48
C LEU A 575 -2.90 -0.21 -10.47
N ILE A 576 -3.79 0.52 -11.18
CA ILE A 576 -4.77 -0.08 -12.08
C ILE A 576 -4.20 -1.22 -12.95
N PRO A 577 -3.00 -1.12 -13.55
CA PRO A 577 -2.46 -2.20 -14.39
C PRO A 577 -2.12 -3.50 -13.65
N PHE A 578 -1.96 -3.47 -12.33
CA PHE A 578 -1.38 -4.55 -11.53
C PHE A 578 -2.38 -5.36 -10.73
N PHE A 579 -3.67 -5.02 -10.77
CA PHE A 579 -4.72 -5.80 -10.12
C PHE A 579 -5.90 -6.06 -11.05
N TRP A 580 -6.66 -7.10 -10.76
CA TRP A 580 -7.97 -7.38 -11.36
C TRP A 580 -9.05 -7.20 -10.32
N ARG A 581 -10.24 -6.74 -10.73
CA ARG A 581 -11.38 -6.57 -9.86
C ARG A 581 -12.67 -6.88 -10.60
N LEU A 582 -13.50 -7.73 -10.00
CA LEU A 582 -14.87 -8.02 -10.44
C LEU A 582 -15.81 -7.74 -9.28
N ASN A 583 -16.95 -7.19 -9.56
CA ASN A 583 -18.06 -7.06 -8.62
C ASN A 583 -19.10 -8.17 -8.84
N LYS A 584 -20.11 -8.25 -7.98
CA LYS A 584 -21.13 -9.30 -8.07
C LYS A 584 -22.07 -9.08 -9.25
N ASP A 585 -22.33 -7.83 -9.62
CA ASP A 585 -23.17 -7.46 -10.75
C ASP A 585 -22.54 -7.93 -12.07
N ASP A 586 -21.21 -7.78 -12.22
CA ASP A 586 -20.46 -8.28 -13.37
C ASP A 586 -20.64 -9.79 -13.57
N LEU A 587 -20.76 -10.53 -12.47
CA LEU A 587 -20.91 -11.98 -12.47
C LEU A 587 -22.37 -12.44 -12.55
N GLY A 588 -23.33 -11.50 -12.62
CA GLY A 588 -24.76 -11.79 -12.67
C GLY A 588 -25.28 -12.46 -11.39
N VAL A 589 -24.76 -12.08 -10.22
CA VAL A 589 -25.33 -12.52 -8.93
C VAL A 589 -26.63 -11.75 -8.72
N PRO A 590 -27.78 -12.41 -8.45
CA PRO A 590 -29.04 -11.72 -8.18
C PRO A 590 -28.89 -10.70 -7.05
N LYS A 591 -29.45 -9.50 -7.22
CA LYS A 591 -29.39 -8.48 -6.16
C LYS A 591 -30.18 -8.94 -4.93
N PRO A 592 -29.68 -8.67 -3.71
CA PRO A 592 -30.46 -8.95 -2.52
C PRO A 592 -31.71 -8.05 -2.44
N ASP A 593 -32.73 -8.53 -1.75
CA ASP A 593 -33.87 -7.70 -1.41
C ASP A 593 -33.41 -6.46 -0.59
N PRO A 594 -34.14 -5.34 -0.63
CA PRO A 594 -33.85 -4.21 0.24
C PRO A 594 -33.79 -4.63 1.72
N ASP A 595 -32.91 -4.01 2.49
CA ASP A 595 -32.74 -4.32 3.90
C ASP A 595 -34.04 -4.06 4.68
N ASN A 596 -34.41 -5.04 5.53
CA ASN A 596 -35.63 -5.00 6.30
C ASN A 596 -35.33 -4.52 7.73
N PHE A 597 -35.90 -3.40 8.11
CA PHE A 597 -35.71 -2.84 9.46
C PHE A 597 -36.87 -3.25 10.37
N LEU A 598 -36.57 -3.96 11.46
CA LEU A 598 -37.48 -4.32 12.51
C LEU A 598 -37.31 -3.33 13.66
N VAL A 599 -37.93 -2.16 13.52
CA VAL A 599 -37.81 -1.09 14.51
C VAL A 599 -38.80 -1.31 15.64
N VAL A 600 -38.35 -1.22 16.88
CA VAL A 600 -39.16 -1.36 18.09
C VAL A 600 -39.03 -0.14 18.97
N GLU A 601 -40.09 0.18 19.69
CA GLU A 601 -40.07 1.20 20.73
C GLU A 601 -39.37 0.62 21.98
N PRO A 602 -38.42 1.36 22.60
CA PRO A 602 -37.87 0.94 23.88
C PRO A 602 -38.99 0.99 24.98
N SER A 603 -38.91 0.07 25.93
CA SER A 603 -39.76 0.15 27.11
C SER A 603 -39.41 1.38 27.95
N GLU A 604 -40.31 1.80 28.86
CA GLU A 604 -40.04 2.93 29.76
C GLU A 604 -38.81 2.68 30.65
N GLU A 605 -38.58 1.45 31.06
CA GLU A 605 -37.38 1.05 31.79
C GLU A 605 -36.13 1.18 30.92
N GLN A 606 -36.21 0.78 29.65
CA GLN A 606 -35.11 0.95 28.72
C GLN A 606 -34.82 2.42 28.40
N LYS A 607 -35.81 3.28 28.30
CA LYS A 607 -35.59 4.72 28.13
C LYS A 607 -34.84 5.30 29.34
N GLN A 608 -35.26 4.96 30.55
CA GLN A 608 -34.57 5.36 31.77
C GLN A 608 -33.13 4.80 31.83
N LEU A 609 -32.93 3.53 31.41
CA LEU A 609 -31.64 2.93 31.36
C LEU A 609 -30.71 3.65 30.36
N ALA A 610 -31.20 4.06 29.18
CA ALA A 610 -30.40 4.85 28.24
C ALA A 610 -29.90 6.14 28.92
N GLN A 611 -30.75 6.89 29.59
CA GLN A 611 -30.36 8.09 30.35
C GLN A 611 -29.30 7.76 31.43
N SER A 612 -29.52 6.66 32.15
CA SER A 612 -28.58 6.20 33.19
C SER A 612 -27.20 5.83 32.59
N ILE A 613 -27.14 5.23 31.39
CA ILE A 613 -25.90 4.96 30.69
C ILE A 613 -25.15 6.24 30.33
N TYR A 614 -25.84 7.24 29.80
CA TYR A 614 -25.22 8.54 29.53
C TYR A 614 -24.69 9.21 30.79
N TYR A 615 -25.42 9.08 31.93
CA TYR A 615 -25.03 9.64 33.21
C TYR A 615 -23.87 8.89 33.89
N ASN A 616 -23.98 7.55 34.00
CA ASN A 616 -23.06 6.73 34.80
C ASN A 616 -21.75 6.41 34.06
N GLU A 617 -21.75 6.32 32.73
CA GLU A 617 -20.53 6.03 31.98
C GLU A 617 -19.68 7.29 31.73
N SER A 618 -18.41 7.23 32.07
CA SER A 618 -17.50 8.38 32.00
C SER A 618 -16.99 8.67 30.60
N SER A 619 -16.94 7.68 29.69
CA SER A 619 -16.40 7.85 28.35
C SER A 619 -17.44 7.61 27.26
N SER A 620 -17.28 8.29 26.11
CA SER A 620 -18.14 8.09 24.93
C SER A 620 -18.05 6.67 24.41
N LEU A 621 -16.89 6.01 24.48
CA LEU A 621 -16.75 4.61 24.08
C LEU A 621 -17.53 3.67 25.00
N ALA A 622 -17.48 3.87 26.32
CA ALA A 622 -18.26 3.08 27.26
C ALA A 622 -19.76 3.26 27.02
N ARG A 623 -20.23 4.47 26.80
CA ARG A 623 -21.63 4.77 26.45
C ARG A 623 -22.07 4.02 25.20
N LEU A 624 -21.25 4.08 24.14
CA LEU A 624 -21.51 3.37 22.88
C LEU A 624 -21.75 1.87 23.12
N ILE A 625 -20.81 1.23 23.81
CA ILE A 625 -20.87 -0.20 24.08
C ILE A 625 -22.10 -0.55 24.93
N ARG A 626 -22.32 0.21 26.02
CA ARG A 626 -23.45 -0.01 26.92
C ARG A 626 -24.81 0.16 26.25
N LEU A 627 -24.92 1.12 25.33
CA LEU A 627 -26.15 1.31 24.55
C LEU A 627 -26.43 0.14 23.62
N ILE A 628 -25.40 -0.41 22.96
CA ILE A 628 -25.56 -1.62 22.14
C ILE A 628 -25.98 -2.82 23.02
N GLN A 629 -25.32 -3.00 24.18
CA GLN A 629 -25.67 -4.07 25.14
C GLN A 629 -27.11 -3.92 25.65
N ALA A 630 -27.46 -2.73 26.15
CA ALA A 630 -28.75 -2.46 26.75
C ALA A 630 -29.92 -2.57 25.75
N SER A 631 -29.69 -2.26 24.47
CA SER A 631 -30.71 -2.38 23.45
C SER A 631 -31.18 -3.81 23.24
N THR A 632 -30.29 -4.79 23.40
CA THR A 632 -30.56 -6.20 23.13
C THR A 632 -30.57 -7.06 24.39
N ASN A 633 -29.54 -6.93 25.24
CA ASN A 633 -29.33 -7.74 26.44
C ASN A 633 -28.91 -6.89 27.66
N PRO A 634 -29.85 -6.27 28.36
CA PRO A 634 -29.54 -5.40 29.50
C PRO A 634 -28.72 -6.04 30.62
N GLU A 635 -28.78 -7.38 30.81
CA GLU A 635 -28.00 -8.11 31.80
C GLU A 635 -26.49 -7.88 31.67
N LEU A 636 -26.00 -7.52 30.47
CA LEU A 636 -24.59 -7.22 30.21
C LEU A 636 -24.10 -5.95 30.91
N ILE A 637 -25.00 -5.06 31.32
CA ILE A 637 -24.65 -3.83 32.06
C ILE A 637 -23.95 -4.14 33.37
N ASN A 638 -24.31 -5.25 34.05
CA ASN A 638 -23.66 -5.68 35.29
C ASN A 638 -22.24 -6.25 35.09
N LYS A 639 -21.83 -6.49 33.86
CA LYS A 639 -20.51 -7.06 33.57
C LYS A 639 -19.52 -5.95 33.21
N ARG A 640 -18.24 -6.18 33.51
CA ARG A 640 -17.18 -5.30 33.05
C ARG A 640 -17.07 -5.35 31.51
N ILE A 641 -16.80 -4.20 30.89
CA ILE A 641 -16.45 -4.13 29.46
C ILE A 641 -15.03 -4.68 29.30
N GLU A 642 -14.88 -5.75 28.55
CA GLU A 642 -13.57 -6.35 28.25
C GLU A 642 -13.28 -6.22 26.75
N TYR A 643 -12.00 -6.04 26.42
CA TYR A 643 -11.56 -5.93 25.03
C TYR A 643 -11.93 -7.15 24.18
N LYS A 644 -11.80 -8.35 24.76
CA LYS A 644 -12.16 -9.62 24.09
C LYS A 644 -13.65 -9.78 23.76
N ASP A 645 -14.53 -9.07 24.46
CA ASP A 645 -15.96 -9.08 24.20
C ASP A 645 -16.33 -8.14 23.03
N MET A 646 -15.37 -7.38 22.58
CA MET A 646 -15.49 -6.48 21.45
C MET A 646 -14.77 -7.07 20.25
N TRP A 647 -15.20 -6.70 19.10
CA TRP A 647 -14.83 -7.13 17.76
C TRP A 647 -13.35 -6.93 17.34
N PHE A 648 -12.45 -6.61 18.25
CA PHE A 648 -11.05 -6.30 17.91
C PHE A 648 -10.08 -7.46 18.15
N ALA A 649 -10.51 -8.48 18.88
CA ALA A 649 -9.66 -9.58 19.26
C ALA A 649 -9.95 -10.81 18.38
N ASP A 650 -9.10 -11.04 17.40
CA ASP A 650 -8.84 -12.43 16.99
C ASP A 650 -7.89 -13.01 18.05
N ASP A 651 -8.29 -14.04 18.78
CA ASP A 651 -7.48 -14.67 19.86
C ASP A 651 -6.10 -15.16 19.37
N ASN A 652 -5.89 -15.19 18.05
CA ASN A 652 -4.65 -15.59 17.40
C ASN A 652 -3.80 -14.40 16.93
N ASP A 653 -4.25 -13.13 17.04
CA ASP A 653 -3.59 -11.95 16.46
C ASP A 653 -2.79 -11.10 17.47
N LYS A 654 -2.16 -11.71 18.46
CA LYS A 654 -1.35 -10.97 19.44
C LYS A 654 -0.15 -10.23 18.88
N ASP A 655 0.32 -10.55 17.67
CA ASP A 655 1.56 -10.02 17.12
C ASP A 655 1.39 -8.93 16.02
N ASP A 656 0.19 -8.77 15.42
CA ASP A 656 -0.06 -7.84 14.32
C ASP A 656 -1.19 -6.83 14.56
N ALA A 657 -1.64 -6.69 15.81
CA ALA A 657 -2.72 -5.77 16.19
C ALA A 657 -2.36 -4.29 15.96
N VAL A 658 -2.49 -3.83 14.72
CA VAL A 658 -2.61 -2.40 14.37
C VAL A 658 -4.10 -1.99 14.32
N GLU A 659 -5.02 -2.92 14.37
CA GLU A 659 -6.40 -2.65 14.74
C GLU A 659 -6.42 -2.47 16.25
N ILE A 660 -6.65 -1.29 16.69
CA ILE A 660 -6.82 -0.81 18.06
C ILE A 660 -6.30 -1.81 19.10
N SER A 661 -5.05 -1.61 19.53
CA SER A 661 -4.48 -2.44 20.60
C SER A 661 -5.37 -2.38 21.84
N GLU A 662 -5.38 -3.46 22.64
CA GLU A 662 -6.06 -3.46 23.93
C GLU A 662 -5.69 -2.24 24.78
N GLU A 663 -4.46 -1.75 24.64
CA GLU A 663 -3.97 -0.55 25.28
C GLU A 663 -4.71 0.70 24.79
N ILE A 664 -4.89 0.89 23.49
CA ILE A 664 -5.63 2.02 22.92
C ILE A 664 -7.11 1.95 23.34
N PHE A 665 -7.70 0.76 23.31
CA PHE A 665 -9.07 0.54 23.76
C PHE A 665 -9.23 0.91 25.25
N ASN A 666 -8.36 0.40 26.11
CA ASN A 666 -8.38 0.72 27.55
C ASN A 666 -8.11 2.19 27.82
N ASN A 667 -7.22 2.84 27.07
CA ASN A 667 -6.99 4.27 27.15
C ASN A 667 -8.24 5.07 26.73
N ARG A 668 -8.93 4.68 25.68
CA ARG A 668 -10.19 5.33 25.23
C ARG A 668 -11.32 5.14 26.21
N LEU A 669 -11.41 4.00 26.90
CA LEU A 669 -12.36 3.79 27.99
C LEU A 669 -12.15 4.73 29.18
N GLN A 670 -10.93 5.23 29.37
CA GLN A 670 -10.59 6.14 30.48
C GLN A 670 -10.75 7.63 30.13
N ILE A 671 -10.97 7.97 28.84
CA ILE A 671 -11.16 9.37 28.43
C ILE A 671 -12.54 9.85 28.90
N VAL A 672 -12.54 10.71 29.92
CA VAL A 672 -13.75 11.30 30.47
C VAL A 672 -14.36 12.32 29.50
N SER A 673 -15.66 12.20 29.24
CA SER A 673 -16.45 13.13 28.41
C SER A 673 -17.75 13.50 29.12
N ASP A 674 -18.14 14.77 29.05
CA ASP A 674 -19.43 15.22 29.61
C ASP A 674 -20.60 14.66 28.80
N SER A 675 -21.62 14.11 29.45
CA SER A 675 -22.80 13.55 28.79
C SER A 675 -23.91 14.55 28.56
N GLY A 676 -23.88 15.69 29.22
CA GLY A 676 -24.97 16.64 29.25
C GLY A 676 -26.14 16.25 30.17
N ILE A 677 -26.13 15.02 30.71
CA ILE A 677 -27.17 14.56 31.69
C ILE A 677 -26.65 14.86 33.09
N ARG A 678 -27.50 15.52 33.92
CA ARG A 678 -27.10 15.95 35.25
C ARG A 678 -27.64 15.06 36.37
N GLU A 679 -28.68 14.29 36.09
CA GLU A 679 -29.32 13.42 37.07
C GLU A 679 -29.94 12.20 36.36
N ALA A 680 -29.65 10.99 36.83
CA ALA A 680 -30.28 9.75 36.43
C ALA A 680 -30.07 8.69 37.51
N LYS A 681 -30.77 7.55 37.40
CA LYS A 681 -30.63 6.41 38.31
C LYS A 681 -29.25 5.76 38.23
N GLY A 682 -28.74 5.26 39.35
CA GLY A 682 -27.60 4.37 39.40
C GLY A 682 -27.95 2.98 38.83
N TYR A 683 -26.94 2.21 38.42
CA TYR A 683 -27.16 0.85 37.93
C TYR A 683 -27.67 -0.12 39.01
N ASP A 684 -27.37 0.14 40.26
CA ASP A 684 -27.82 -0.62 41.43
C ASP A 684 -29.34 -0.49 41.66
N GLU A 685 -30.02 0.47 41.02
CA GLU A 685 -31.47 0.65 41.11
C GLU A 685 -32.26 -0.17 40.07
N TYR A 686 -31.58 -0.95 39.22
CA TYR A 686 -32.18 -1.76 38.15
C TYR A 686 -32.11 -3.23 38.45
N ASP A 687 -33.17 -3.98 38.18
CA ASP A 687 -33.15 -5.43 38.08
C ASP A 687 -33.01 -5.84 36.60
N PHE A 688 -31.75 -5.93 36.15
CA PHE A 688 -31.44 -6.30 34.77
C PHE A 688 -31.85 -7.74 34.40
N SER A 689 -32.05 -8.62 35.39
CA SER A 689 -32.45 -10.02 35.15
C SER A 689 -33.90 -10.14 34.70
N SER A 690 -34.75 -9.23 35.17
CA SER A 690 -36.18 -9.16 34.82
C SER A 690 -36.48 -8.24 33.66
N MET A 691 -35.49 -7.43 33.25
CA MET A 691 -35.71 -6.42 32.19
C MET A 691 -35.81 -7.08 30.82
N ILE A 692 -36.97 -6.95 30.19
CA ILE A 692 -37.26 -7.48 28.86
C ILE A 692 -36.90 -6.44 27.81
N SER A 693 -36.07 -6.82 26.83
CA SER A 693 -35.80 -6.00 25.67
C SER A 693 -36.82 -6.28 24.57
N PRO A 694 -37.64 -5.29 24.15
CA PRO A 694 -38.58 -5.44 23.02
C PRO A 694 -37.85 -5.86 21.73
N LYS A 695 -36.63 -5.37 21.51
CA LYS A 695 -35.77 -5.75 20.39
C LYS A 695 -35.45 -7.25 20.44
N PHE A 696 -35.09 -7.76 21.60
CA PHE A 696 -34.77 -9.18 21.77
C PHE A 696 -36.00 -10.07 21.45
N GLU A 697 -37.16 -9.79 22.05
CA GLU A 697 -38.38 -10.57 21.82
C GLU A 697 -38.82 -10.48 20.34
N LYS A 698 -38.78 -9.29 19.74
CA LYS A 698 -39.08 -9.12 18.31
C LYS A 698 -38.19 -9.96 17.40
N GLY A 699 -36.92 -10.13 17.78
CA GLY A 699 -35.99 -11.00 17.07
C GLY A 699 -36.34 -12.49 17.19
N ILE A 700 -36.73 -12.93 18.40
CA ILE A 700 -37.19 -14.31 18.63
C ILE A 700 -38.47 -14.59 17.83
N ASP A 701 -39.45 -13.68 17.86
CA ASP A 701 -40.69 -13.78 17.07
C ASP A 701 -40.38 -13.92 15.57
N LYS A 702 -39.46 -13.11 15.06
CA LYS A 702 -39.07 -13.16 13.63
C LYS A 702 -38.36 -14.47 13.27
N ILE A 703 -37.53 -15.03 14.14
CA ILE A 703 -36.96 -16.35 13.93
C ILE A 703 -38.06 -17.41 13.85
N GLN A 704 -39.00 -17.41 14.79
CA GLN A 704 -40.11 -18.37 14.79
C GLN A 704 -40.97 -18.25 13.53
N GLU A 705 -41.26 -17.03 13.08
CA GLU A 705 -41.99 -16.77 11.82
C GLU A 705 -41.26 -17.44 10.64
N LEU A 706 -39.95 -17.15 10.46
CA LEU A 706 -39.15 -17.71 9.35
C LEU A 706 -39.07 -19.24 9.40
N ILE A 707 -38.90 -19.83 10.58
CA ILE A 707 -38.90 -21.28 10.76
C ILE A 707 -40.27 -21.89 10.44
N SER A 708 -41.37 -21.24 10.85
CA SER A 708 -42.71 -21.71 10.52
C SER A 708 -42.98 -21.75 9.02
N GLU A 709 -42.26 -20.90 8.25
CA GLU A 709 -42.24 -20.93 6.78
C GLU A 709 -41.29 -21.97 6.19
N GLY A 710 -40.61 -22.77 7.01
CA GLY A 710 -39.66 -23.80 6.59
C GLY A 710 -38.29 -23.26 6.18
N LYS A 711 -37.94 -22.03 6.57
CA LYS A 711 -36.72 -21.34 6.20
C LYS A 711 -35.62 -21.56 7.22
N LYS A 712 -34.39 -21.80 6.75
CA LYS A 712 -33.20 -21.75 7.58
C LYS A 712 -32.75 -20.30 7.75
N VAL A 713 -32.31 -19.96 8.93
CA VAL A 713 -31.94 -18.59 9.32
C VAL A 713 -30.57 -18.55 9.97
N ILE A 714 -29.71 -17.62 9.54
CA ILE A 714 -28.49 -17.28 10.26
C ILE A 714 -28.74 -16.03 11.12
N VAL A 715 -28.37 -16.10 12.39
CA VAL A 715 -28.54 -15.04 13.39
C VAL A 715 -27.18 -14.48 13.79
N TRP A 716 -27.02 -13.19 13.63
CA TRP A 716 -25.81 -12.47 13.96
C TRP A 716 -25.97 -11.64 15.23
N ALA A 717 -25.04 -11.84 16.17
CA ALA A 717 -24.89 -11.02 17.36
C ALA A 717 -23.41 -10.78 17.67
N ILE A 718 -23.11 -9.77 18.48
CA ILE A 718 -21.74 -9.41 18.85
C ILE A 718 -21.31 -10.14 20.11
N PHE A 719 -22.12 -10.03 21.18
CA PHE A 719 -21.74 -10.49 22.49
C PHE A 719 -22.09 -11.97 22.67
N VAL A 720 -21.12 -12.79 23.13
CA VAL A 720 -21.28 -14.22 23.34
C VAL A 720 -22.44 -14.51 24.28
N ASP A 721 -22.63 -13.69 25.32
CA ASP A 721 -23.72 -13.91 26.26
C ASP A 721 -25.09 -13.59 25.63
N THR A 722 -25.18 -12.63 24.71
CA THR A 722 -26.39 -12.42 23.92
C THR A 722 -26.68 -13.63 23.04
N MET A 723 -25.67 -14.18 22.39
CA MET A 723 -25.81 -15.39 21.56
C MET A 723 -26.33 -16.57 22.38
N LYS A 724 -25.76 -16.81 23.58
CA LYS A 724 -26.23 -17.84 24.52
C LYS A 724 -27.66 -17.58 25.00
N LYS A 725 -28.01 -16.31 25.26
CA LYS A 725 -29.37 -15.92 25.65
C LYS A 725 -30.37 -16.21 24.51
N ILE A 726 -30.02 -15.91 23.26
CA ILE A 726 -30.82 -16.27 22.09
C ILE A 726 -31.00 -17.81 22.02
N GLN A 727 -29.93 -18.58 22.14
CA GLN A 727 -29.99 -20.05 22.14
C GLN A 727 -30.92 -20.58 23.21
N ASN A 728 -30.73 -20.17 24.47
CA ASN A 728 -31.56 -20.58 25.58
C ASN A 728 -33.05 -20.24 25.37
N ARG A 729 -33.33 -19.07 24.80
CA ARG A 729 -34.72 -18.64 24.53
C ARG A 729 -35.35 -19.47 23.39
N LEU A 730 -34.58 -19.81 22.36
CA LEU A 730 -35.03 -20.69 21.28
C LEU A 730 -35.29 -22.12 21.79
N ASP A 731 -34.44 -22.65 22.67
CA ASP A 731 -34.61 -23.95 23.28
C ASP A 731 -35.91 -24.01 24.12
N GLN A 732 -36.25 -22.90 24.86
CA GLN A 732 -37.47 -22.83 25.65
C GLN A 732 -38.75 -22.87 24.76
N VAL A 733 -38.67 -22.39 23.53
CA VAL A 733 -39.77 -22.44 22.55
C VAL A 733 -39.67 -23.66 21.60
N GLY A 734 -38.78 -24.61 21.91
CA GLY A 734 -38.67 -25.87 21.18
C GLY A 734 -37.92 -25.76 19.82
N VAL A 735 -37.16 -24.70 19.58
CA VAL A 735 -36.39 -24.49 18.35
C VAL A 735 -34.94 -24.88 18.57
N LYS A 736 -34.49 -25.95 17.88
CA LYS A 736 -33.10 -26.36 17.88
C LYS A 736 -32.22 -25.35 17.13
N SER A 737 -31.12 -24.92 17.75
CA SER A 737 -30.16 -23.98 17.15
C SER A 737 -28.72 -24.43 17.38
N ASN A 738 -27.83 -24.13 16.47
CA ASN A 738 -26.39 -24.32 16.57
C ASN A 738 -25.71 -22.97 16.90
N LEU A 739 -24.85 -22.97 17.92
CA LEU A 739 -24.08 -21.80 18.36
C LEU A 739 -22.61 -21.99 18.01
N VAL A 740 -22.05 -21.05 17.24
CA VAL A 740 -20.64 -21.03 16.85
C VAL A 740 -20.04 -19.65 17.18
N TYR A 741 -19.03 -19.62 18.03
CA TYR A 741 -18.30 -18.41 18.43
C TYR A 741 -16.80 -18.71 18.63
N GLY A 742 -15.98 -17.71 18.96
CA GLY A 742 -14.52 -17.84 19.07
C GLY A 742 -14.05 -18.98 19.98
N GLY A 743 -14.77 -19.24 21.08
CA GLY A 743 -14.47 -20.31 22.00
C GLY A 743 -14.93 -21.71 21.56
N THR A 744 -15.56 -21.87 20.40
CA THR A 744 -15.95 -23.20 19.87
C THR A 744 -14.72 -23.88 19.24
N ASP A 745 -14.43 -25.13 19.65
CA ASP A 745 -13.33 -25.89 19.07
C ASP A 745 -13.44 -26.02 17.55
N VAL A 746 -12.32 -25.96 16.85
CA VAL A 746 -12.31 -25.94 15.36
C VAL A 746 -12.96 -27.19 14.76
N SER A 747 -12.76 -28.36 15.36
CA SER A 747 -13.39 -29.63 14.94
C SER A 747 -14.91 -29.59 15.09
N ASP A 748 -15.39 -29.07 16.21
CA ASP A 748 -16.81 -28.99 16.53
C ASP A 748 -17.50 -27.93 15.69
N ARG A 749 -16.81 -26.82 15.43
CA ARG A 749 -17.28 -25.75 14.54
C ARG A 749 -17.69 -26.28 13.17
N GLN A 750 -16.85 -27.11 12.54
CA GLN A 750 -17.15 -27.68 11.23
C GLN A 750 -18.36 -28.63 11.28
N ASN A 751 -18.48 -29.43 12.34
CA ASN A 751 -19.62 -30.33 12.53
C ASN A 751 -20.94 -29.57 12.70
N LEU A 752 -20.94 -28.48 13.49
CA LEU A 752 -22.10 -27.62 13.69
C LEU A 752 -22.52 -26.90 12.38
N ILE A 753 -21.56 -26.44 11.60
CA ILE A 753 -21.82 -25.81 10.30
C ILE A 753 -22.43 -26.84 9.34
N ASN A 754 -21.92 -28.06 9.27
CA ASN A 754 -22.43 -29.11 8.40
C ASN A 754 -23.83 -29.58 8.84
N ASP A 755 -24.09 -29.71 10.14
CA ASP A 755 -25.43 -30.03 10.66
C ASP A 755 -26.44 -28.91 10.30
N PHE A 756 -26.03 -27.63 10.37
CA PHE A 756 -26.89 -26.53 9.93
C PHE A 756 -27.11 -26.56 8.40
N ARG A 757 -26.08 -26.81 7.59
CA ARG A 757 -26.23 -26.85 6.12
C ARG A 757 -27.08 -28.01 5.65
N PHE A 758 -26.77 -29.24 6.11
CA PHE A 758 -27.30 -30.48 5.55
C PHE A 758 -28.21 -31.25 6.50
N GLY A 759 -28.20 -30.90 7.79
CA GLY A 759 -29.01 -31.54 8.82
C GLY A 759 -30.36 -30.81 9.05
N ASN A 760 -30.97 -31.12 10.18
CA ASN A 760 -32.31 -30.64 10.55
C ASN A 760 -32.30 -29.35 11.38
N THR A 761 -31.13 -28.83 11.71
CA THR A 761 -31.04 -27.56 12.46
C THR A 761 -31.43 -26.40 11.58
N MET A 762 -32.38 -25.60 12.07
CA MET A 762 -32.98 -24.48 11.29
C MET A 762 -32.33 -23.14 11.61
N VAL A 763 -31.65 -23.00 12.72
CA VAL A 763 -31.05 -21.75 13.18
C VAL A 763 -29.56 -21.94 13.47
N MET A 764 -28.73 -21.06 12.92
CA MET A 764 -27.34 -20.89 13.34
C MET A 764 -27.16 -19.54 13.98
N ILE A 765 -26.54 -19.47 15.13
CA ILE A 765 -26.21 -18.26 15.87
C ILE A 765 -24.71 -18.09 15.87
N SER A 766 -24.22 -16.94 15.43
CA SER A 766 -22.77 -16.66 15.42
C SER A 766 -22.49 -15.16 15.45
N ASN A 767 -21.22 -14.82 15.63
CA ASN A 767 -20.73 -13.47 15.38
C ASN A 767 -20.09 -13.37 13.98
N PRO A 768 -20.17 -12.20 13.34
CA PRO A 768 -19.60 -11.97 12.01
C PRO A 768 -18.11 -12.32 11.91
N GLN A 769 -17.36 -12.12 12.97
CA GLN A 769 -15.93 -12.38 13.03
C GLN A 769 -15.59 -13.88 12.95
N THR A 770 -16.32 -14.71 13.67
CA THR A 770 -16.04 -16.18 13.72
C THR A 770 -16.44 -16.91 12.44
N LEU A 771 -17.60 -16.61 11.88
CA LEU A 771 -18.10 -17.19 10.62
C LEU A 771 -17.94 -16.27 9.42
N GLY A 772 -17.49 -15.05 9.62
CA GLY A 772 -17.32 -14.05 8.56
C GLY A 772 -16.28 -14.43 7.51
N GLU A 773 -15.43 -15.42 7.76
CA GLU A 773 -14.41 -15.88 6.82
C GLU A 773 -14.72 -17.30 6.32
N SER A 774 -14.65 -17.48 5.00
CA SER A 774 -14.53 -18.78 4.30
C SER A 774 -15.71 -19.75 4.33
N VAL A 775 -16.79 -19.50 5.09
CA VAL A 775 -17.98 -20.36 5.11
C VAL A 775 -19.00 -19.94 4.05
N SER A 776 -19.53 -20.88 3.29
CA SER A 776 -20.53 -20.65 2.23
C SER A 776 -21.87 -21.27 2.63
N LEU A 777 -22.91 -20.45 2.76
CA LEU A 777 -24.26 -20.87 3.18
C LEU A 777 -25.35 -20.58 2.13
N HIS A 778 -25.01 -19.91 1.05
CA HIS A 778 -25.94 -19.32 0.08
C HIS A 778 -26.85 -20.32 -0.66
N LYS A 779 -26.52 -21.61 -0.66
CA LYS A 779 -27.34 -22.65 -1.29
C LYS A 779 -28.53 -23.08 -0.42
N GLU A 780 -28.37 -23.01 0.87
CA GLU A 780 -29.32 -23.53 1.86
C GLU A 780 -29.98 -22.41 2.69
N VAL A 781 -29.36 -21.24 2.77
CA VAL A 781 -29.77 -20.15 3.66
C VAL A 781 -29.91 -18.84 2.90
N HIS A 782 -31.08 -18.21 2.98
CA HIS A 782 -31.40 -17.00 2.24
C HIS A 782 -31.84 -15.84 3.14
N ASP A 783 -31.99 -16.10 4.44
CA ASP A 783 -32.44 -15.14 5.44
C ASP A 783 -31.39 -14.97 6.55
N ALA A 784 -30.97 -13.75 6.81
CA ALA A 784 -30.05 -13.38 7.89
C ALA A 784 -30.69 -12.32 8.79
N LEU A 785 -30.58 -12.55 10.12
CA LEU A 785 -31.13 -11.66 11.13
C LEU A 785 -30.03 -11.10 12.02
N TYR A 786 -29.93 -9.78 12.12
CA TYR A 786 -28.95 -9.06 12.93
C TYR A 786 -29.61 -8.58 14.22
N PHE A 787 -29.30 -9.21 15.34
CA PHE A 787 -29.68 -8.76 16.69
C PHE A 787 -28.82 -7.60 17.15
N GLU A 788 -27.51 -7.73 16.89
CA GLU A 788 -26.53 -6.71 17.21
C GLU A 788 -25.57 -6.59 16.03
N TYR A 789 -25.15 -5.39 15.76
CA TYR A 789 -24.15 -5.06 14.76
C TYR A 789 -23.35 -3.86 15.23
N ASN A 790 -22.10 -3.82 14.82
CA ASN A 790 -21.19 -2.74 15.13
C ASN A 790 -20.97 -1.85 13.89
N PHE A 791 -20.14 -0.87 14.02
CA PHE A 791 -19.78 0.08 12.96
C PHE A 791 -18.66 -0.42 12.02
N ASN A 792 -18.20 -1.69 12.18
CA ASN A 792 -17.21 -2.29 11.28
C ASN A 792 -17.89 -2.81 10.00
N LEU A 793 -17.65 -2.11 8.89
CA LEU A 793 -18.26 -2.43 7.60
C LEU A 793 -17.77 -3.77 7.05
N THR A 794 -16.49 -4.11 7.25
CA THR A 794 -15.92 -5.38 6.74
C THR A 794 -16.67 -6.56 7.31
N PHE A 795 -16.83 -6.64 8.62
CA PHE A 795 -17.54 -7.74 9.27
C PHE A 795 -18.99 -7.82 8.83
N MET A 796 -19.64 -6.66 8.65
CA MET A 796 -21.01 -6.62 8.12
C MET A 796 -21.06 -7.18 6.69
N LEU A 797 -20.19 -6.71 5.80
CA LEU A 797 -20.17 -7.17 4.41
C LEU A 797 -19.77 -8.65 4.32
N GLN A 798 -18.79 -9.09 5.08
CA GLN A 798 -18.39 -10.50 5.16
C GLN A 798 -19.53 -11.39 5.64
N SER A 799 -20.29 -10.97 6.65
CA SER A 799 -21.45 -11.73 7.14
C SER A 799 -22.59 -11.77 6.11
N ARG A 800 -22.84 -10.68 5.39
CA ARG A 800 -23.80 -10.64 4.26
C ARG A 800 -23.40 -11.60 3.15
N ASP A 801 -22.11 -11.68 2.85
CA ASP A 801 -21.55 -12.53 1.81
C ASP A 801 -21.61 -14.03 2.11
N ARG A 802 -22.00 -14.44 3.33
CA ARG A 802 -22.22 -15.88 3.65
C ARG A 802 -23.41 -16.44 2.91
N ILE A 803 -24.45 -15.64 2.70
CA ILE A 803 -25.71 -16.03 2.04
C ILE A 803 -25.92 -15.34 0.68
N HIS A 804 -25.05 -14.41 0.27
CA HIS A 804 -25.12 -13.70 -1.00
C HIS A 804 -23.82 -13.83 -1.80
N ARG A 805 -23.73 -14.89 -2.60
CA ARG A 805 -22.51 -15.25 -3.33
C ARG A 805 -22.83 -15.73 -4.76
N LEU A 806 -21.78 -15.87 -5.56
CA LEU A 806 -21.85 -16.54 -6.86
C LEU A 806 -22.36 -18.00 -6.68
N GLY A 807 -23.31 -18.40 -7.52
CA GLY A 807 -23.97 -19.71 -7.45
C GLY A 807 -25.39 -19.66 -6.90
N LEU A 808 -25.91 -18.47 -6.59
CA LEU A 808 -27.35 -18.24 -6.42
C LEU A 808 -28.05 -18.42 -7.75
N GLU A 809 -29.23 -19.06 -7.74
CA GLU A 809 -30.11 -19.17 -8.92
C GLU A 809 -30.77 -17.84 -9.22
N ASP A 810 -31.09 -17.57 -10.49
CA ASP A 810 -31.65 -16.28 -10.95
C ASP A 810 -32.93 -15.84 -10.21
N ASN A 811 -33.73 -16.82 -9.70
CA ASN A 811 -34.94 -16.55 -8.95
C ASN A 811 -34.79 -16.62 -7.45
N GLN A 812 -33.57 -16.74 -6.94
CA GLN A 812 -33.30 -16.91 -5.52
C GLN A 812 -33.18 -15.54 -4.86
N TYR A 813 -33.98 -15.32 -3.82
CA TYR A 813 -33.90 -14.11 -3.00
C TYR A 813 -32.79 -14.21 -1.96
N THR A 814 -32.36 -13.08 -1.45
CA THR A 814 -31.52 -12.95 -0.24
C THR A 814 -32.04 -11.80 0.58
N ARG A 815 -32.34 -12.03 1.86
CA ARG A 815 -32.92 -11.06 2.77
C ARG A 815 -32.10 -10.84 4.02
N TYR A 816 -32.00 -9.60 4.41
CA TYR A 816 -31.36 -9.17 5.65
C TYR A 816 -32.37 -8.44 6.51
N TYR A 817 -32.46 -8.82 7.79
CA TYR A 817 -33.31 -8.20 8.77
C TYR A 817 -32.43 -7.57 9.85
N TYR A 818 -32.64 -6.29 10.12
CA TYR A 818 -31.91 -5.51 11.10
C TYR A 818 -32.85 -5.14 12.23
N LEU A 819 -32.60 -5.66 13.44
CA LEU A 819 -33.34 -5.28 14.63
C LEU A 819 -32.80 -3.95 15.15
N GLN A 820 -33.69 -3.01 15.38
CA GLN A 820 -33.35 -1.65 15.82
C GLN A 820 -34.28 -1.21 16.95
N THR A 821 -33.67 -0.72 18.04
CA THR A 821 -34.41 0.09 19.01
C THR A 821 -34.49 1.51 18.47
N ARG A 822 -35.68 2.14 18.53
CA ARG A 822 -35.89 3.50 17.99
C ARG A 822 -34.92 4.49 18.63
N CYS A 823 -34.31 5.31 17.83
CA CYS A 823 -33.29 6.26 18.23
C CYS A 823 -33.81 7.69 18.37
N GLU A 824 -35.09 7.96 18.01
CA GLU A 824 -35.64 9.28 18.15
C GLU A 824 -35.73 9.67 19.63
N PRO A 825 -35.37 10.92 19.97
CA PRO A 825 -35.56 11.43 21.31
C PRO A 825 -37.03 11.41 21.68
N ASP A 826 -37.31 11.19 22.96
CA ASP A 826 -38.65 11.42 23.45
C ASP A 826 -39.03 12.91 23.34
N ASP A 827 -40.32 13.22 23.60
CA ASP A 827 -40.85 14.61 23.57
C ASP A 827 -40.13 15.55 24.55
N SER A 828 -39.35 14.98 25.50
CA SER A 828 -38.53 15.70 26.48
C SER A 828 -37.08 15.94 25.99
N GLY A 829 -36.69 15.43 24.80
CA GLY A 829 -35.35 15.60 24.24
C GLY A 829 -34.28 14.71 24.86
N ASN A 830 -34.65 13.69 25.65
CA ASN A 830 -33.69 12.77 26.27
C ASN A 830 -32.95 11.91 25.25
N PRO A 831 -31.70 11.50 25.56
CA PRO A 831 -30.94 10.66 24.67
C PRO A 831 -31.56 9.27 24.49
N GLY A 832 -31.51 8.75 23.26
CA GLY A 832 -32.05 7.46 22.90
C GLY A 832 -30.98 6.41 22.64
N TYR A 833 -31.41 5.27 22.15
CA TYR A 833 -30.52 4.21 21.61
C TYR A 833 -29.93 4.65 20.27
N ILE A 834 -28.90 3.94 19.80
CA ILE A 834 -28.05 4.37 18.67
C ILE A 834 -28.04 3.40 17.48
N ASP A 835 -28.86 2.35 17.49
CA ASP A 835 -28.86 1.31 16.45
C ASP A 835 -29.03 1.90 15.04
N GLN A 836 -29.92 2.86 14.86
CA GLN A 836 -30.20 3.49 13.57
C GLN A 836 -29.02 4.35 13.09
N GLN A 837 -28.35 5.06 14.00
CA GLN A 837 -27.18 5.88 13.67
C GLN A 837 -26.00 5.00 13.27
N ILE A 838 -25.76 3.88 13.95
CA ILE A 838 -24.74 2.90 13.56
C ILE A 838 -25.00 2.40 12.13
N TYR A 839 -26.25 1.96 11.86
CA TYR A 839 -26.60 1.48 10.52
C TYR A 839 -26.40 2.55 9.44
N LYS A 840 -26.87 3.78 9.68
CA LYS A 840 -26.70 4.90 8.75
C LYS A 840 -25.24 5.20 8.43
N LYS A 841 -24.34 5.11 9.42
CA LYS A 841 -22.90 5.25 9.19
C LYS A 841 -22.35 4.10 8.35
N LEU A 842 -22.75 2.85 8.62
CA LEU A 842 -22.38 1.70 7.81
C LEU A 842 -22.86 1.84 6.36
N GLU A 843 -24.08 2.27 6.14
CA GLU A 843 -24.65 2.52 4.81
C GLU A 843 -23.86 3.61 4.06
N THR A 844 -23.54 4.70 4.74
CA THR A 844 -22.71 5.77 4.15
C THR A 844 -21.34 5.24 3.71
N LYS A 845 -20.67 4.45 4.57
CA LYS A 845 -19.40 3.81 4.26
C LYS A 845 -19.54 2.83 3.09
N ALA A 846 -20.56 2.00 3.10
CA ALA A 846 -20.83 1.04 2.02
C ALA A 846 -21.02 1.76 0.67
N ASN A 847 -21.73 2.87 0.64
CA ASN A 847 -21.96 3.67 -0.56
C ASN A 847 -20.65 4.27 -1.10
N ILE A 848 -19.78 4.79 -0.22
CA ILE A 848 -18.45 5.29 -0.60
C ILE A 848 -17.62 4.16 -1.21
N MET A 849 -17.62 2.99 -0.57
CA MET A 849 -16.90 1.82 -1.06
C MET A 849 -17.44 1.33 -2.41
N HIS A 850 -18.76 1.22 -2.57
CA HIS A 850 -19.36 0.82 -3.84
C HIS A 850 -19.02 1.79 -4.97
N ASN A 851 -19.13 3.09 -4.75
CA ASN A 851 -18.74 4.10 -5.73
C ASN A 851 -17.25 4.00 -6.11
N ALA A 852 -16.38 3.70 -5.17
CA ALA A 852 -14.97 3.49 -5.44
C ALA A 852 -14.74 2.20 -6.24
N ILE A 853 -15.50 1.12 -5.93
CA ILE A 853 -15.44 -0.15 -6.67
C ILE A 853 -15.87 0.05 -8.12
N ASP A 854 -17.01 0.70 -8.34
CA ASP A 854 -17.58 0.92 -9.67
C ASP A 854 -16.66 1.76 -10.57
N ASN A 855 -15.90 2.67 -9.99
CA ASN A 855 -14.91 3.48 -10.69
C ASN A 855 -13.51 2.86 -10.75
N ASN A 856 -13.32 1.60 -10.32
CA ASN A 856 -12.01 0.94 -10.16
C ASN A 856 -11.00 1.75 -9.33
N ILE A 857 -11.49 2.55 -8.39
CA ILE A 857 -10.67 3.33 -7.46
C ILE A 857 -10.45 2.51 -6.20
N LEU A 858 -9.20 2.36 -5.79
CA LEU A 858 -8.87 1.83 -4.48
C LEU A 858 -8.96 2.98 -3.48
N SER A 859 -9.80 2.84 -2.48
CA SER A 859 -9.94 3.79 -1.37
C SER A 859 -9.91 3.04 -0.04
N PRO A 860 -9.43 3.66 1.04
CA PRO A 860 -9.55 3.08 2.37
C PRO A 860 -11.02 2.78 2.68
N GLU A 861 -11.28 1.57 3.13
CA GLU A 861 -12.62 1.16 3.58
C GLU A 861 -12.93 1.76 4.95
N PHE A 862 -11.88 2.02 5.72
CA PHE A 862 -11.96 2.55 7.08
C PHE A 862 -11.00 3.73 7.26
N SER A 863 -11.39 4.68 8.12
CA SER A 863 -10.43 5.64 8.66
C SER A 863 -9.63 4.97 9.78
N GLN A 864 -8.39 5.42 10.02
CA GLN A 864 -7.59 5.03 11.20
C GLN A 864 -8.29 5.33 12.54
N ASN A 865 -9.48 5.92 12.49
CA ASN A 865 -10.26 6.43 13.60
C ASN A 865 -11.66 5.78 13.67
N GLU A 866 -11.81 4.49 13.37
CA GLU A 866 -13.12 3.82 13.48
C GLU A 866 -13.76 4.01 14.85
N ILE A 867 -12.97 3.91 15.93
CA ILE A 867 -13.45 4.24 17.28
C ILE A 867 -13.85 5.70 17.36
N ASP A 868 -13.06 6.62 16.83
CA ASP A 868 -13.37 8.05 16.90
C ASP A 868 -14.62 8.38 16.07
N GLU A 869 -14.83 7.71 14.94
CA GLU A 869 -16.06 7.82 14.16
C GLU A 869 -17.27 7.23 14.89
N ALA A 870 -17.10 6.09 15.56
CA ALA A 870 -18.16 5.53 16.38
C ALA A 870 -18.45 6.38 17.61
N ILE A 871 -17.42 6.90 18.27
CA ILE A 871 -17.53 7.85 19.38
C ILE A 871 -18.27 9.12 18.92
N SER A 872 -18.07 9.56 17.66
CA SER A 872 -18.77 10.75 17.14
C SER A 872 -20.29 10.59 17.14
N ILE A 873 -20.83 9.37 17.09
CA ILE A 873 -22.28 9.12 17.24
C ILE A 873 -22.74 9.61 18.62
N ILE A 874 -21.99 9.26 19.65
CA ILE A 874 -22.31 9.67 21.04
C ILE A 874 -22.10 11.17 21.22
N ASP A 875 -21.06 11.74 20.62
CA ASP A 875 -20.80 13.17 20.71
C ASP A 875 -21.82 14.00 19.94
N GLU A 876 -22.32 13.52 18.82
CA GLU A 876 -23.43 14.14 18.08
C GLU A 876 -24.72 14.14 18.92
N GLU A 877 -25.03 13.00 19.55
CA GLU A 877 -26.18 12.88 20.44
C GLU A 877 -26.05 13.78 21.68
N ARG A 878 -24.88 13.80 22.30
CA ARG A 878 -24.58 14.73 23.39
C ARG A 878 -24.80 16.21 22.99
N ASN A 879 -24.27 16.61 21.83
CA ASN A 879 -24.42 17.98 21.34
C ASN A 879 -25.88 18.35 21.05
N ARG A 880 -26.68 17.38 20.62
CA ARG A 880 -28.13 17.55 20.46
C ARG A 880 -28.82 17.81 21.79
N ILE A 881 -28.48 17.02 22.83
CA ILE A 881 -29.03 17.20 24.18
C ILE A 881 -28.67 18.60 24.71
N LEU A 882 -27.41 19.00 24.63
CA LEU A 882 -26.93 20.30 25.13
C LEU A 882 -27.58 21.48 24.40
N LYS A 883 -27.98 21.35 23.13
CA LYS A 883 -28.70 22.40 22.38
C LYS A 883 -30.16 22.52 22.80
N ASN A 884 -30.79 21.44 23.24
CA ASN A 884 -32.17 21.44 23.67
C ASN A 884 -32.33 21.91 25.14
N THR A 885 -31.26 21.95 25.92
CA THR A 885 -31.19 22.42 27.31
C THR A 885 -30.84 23.91 27.45
N ASN A 886 -30.48 24.58 26.37
CA ASN A 886 -30.30 26.04 26.25
C ASN A 886 -31.46 26.66 25.47
#